data_33f26530edfe724150ff8197a78c5db1
#
_entry.id   33f26530edfe724150ff8197a78c5db1
#
_cell.length_a   1.000
_cell.length_b   1.000
_cell.length_c   1.000
_cell.angle_alpha   90.00
_cell.angle_beta   90.00
_cell.angle_gamma   90.00
#
_symmetry.space_group_name_H-M   'P 1'
#
loop_
_entity.id
_entity.type
_entity.pdbx_description
1 polymer ?
#
loop_
_entity_poly.entity_id
_entity_poly.type
_entity_poly.pdbx_seq_one_letter_code
_entity_poly.pdbx_strand_id
1 'polypeptide(L)'
;MERKRVYTFGNGKAEGKADMRNLLGGKGANLAEMNLIGVPVPPGFTITTEVCSEYYDLGKDKVVELLKSDVEKAIANIETLMNSKFGDVANPLLVSVRSGARASMPGMMDTILNLGLNDEVVEGLSRKTNNPRFAWDSYRRFVQMYGDVVLGMKPTNKEDIDPFEAIIEEVKEAKGVKLDNELDVEDLKALVAKFKMAVKAQTGKDFPTSAYEQLWGAICAVFDSWMNERAILYRKMEGIPAEWGTAVSVQAMVFGNMGDTSATGVCFSRDAGNGEDLFNGEYLINAQGEDVVAGIRTPQQITKIGSQRWAERAGISEEDRVAKYPSMEEAMPEIYRQLDELQTKLENHYHDMQDMEFTVQEGKLWFLQTRNGKRTGAAMVKIAIDLLHQGMIDEKTALKRIEPNKLDELLHPVFDKVAEKQAKVWVKGLPASPGAATGQIVFFADDAAKWHADGKKIVMVRIETSPEDLAGMAVAEGILTARGGMTSHAAVVARGMGKCCVSGAGALEIDYKNKTVEVDGIKLKEGDYISINGTTGTVYVGKVETKAAELSGDFAELMTLADKYTKLQVRTNADTPHDATIARNFGAVGIGLCRTEHMFFEGEKIKAMREMILAEDAEGRKNALAKILPYQKEDFKGIFKAMAGCPVTVRLLDPHLHEFVPHDLKGQEEMAEAMGVSVKEIQKRVESLCEHNPMLGHRGCRLGNTYPEITEMQTRAILGAALELKKEGIEAKPEIMVPLTGILYEFKEQEKVIRKAAAQLFEEMGDSIDFKVGTMIEIPRAALTADRIASSAEFFSFGTNDLTQMTFGYSRDDIASFLPVYLEKKILKVDPFQVLDQNGVGQLVRMATEKGRAIRPDLKCGICGEHGGEPSSVKFCHKVGLNYVSCSPFRVPIARIAAAQAAIED
;
A
#
# COMPACT_ATOMS: atom_id res chain seq x y z
N MET A 1 -2.66 4.11 44.98
CA MET A 1 -3.69 5.01 44.39
C MET A 1 -4.61 4.15 43.55
N GLU A 2 -5.89 4.29 43.72
CA GLU A 2 -6.90 3.59 42.91
C GLU A 2 -6.77 4.07 41.44
N ARG A 3 -6.72 3.14 40.51
CA ARG A 3 -6.48 3.44 39.09
C ARG A 3 -7.72 4.10 38.49
N LYS A 4 -7.60 5.30 37.93
CA LYS A 4 -8.71 6.00 37.29
C LYS A 4 -9.09 5.32 35.98
N ARG A 5 -10.36 4.94 35.82
CA ARG A 5 -10.90 4.21 34.66
C ARG A 5 -11.83 5.03 33.76
N VAL A 6 -12.39 6.13 34.28
CA VAL A 6 -13.37 6.98 33.59
C VAL A 6 -12.88 8.42 33.57
N TYR A 7 -12.86 9.03 32.36
CA TYR A 7 -12.38 10.39 32.12
C TYR A 7 -13.49 11.22 31.48
N THR A 8 -13.94 12.26 32.19
CA THR A 8 -15.02 13.14 31.73
C THR A 8 -14.54 14.30 30.89
N PHE A 9 -15.40 14.79 29.98
CA PHE A 9 -15.20 16.01 29.19
C PHE A 9 -16.52 16.72 28.94
N GLY A 10 -16.49 18.05 28.81
CA GLY A 10 -17.65 18.90 28.53
C GLY A 10 -17.46 20.33 29.03
N ASN A 11 -18.10 21.27 28.35
CA ASN A 11 -18.13 22.69 28.68
C ASN A 11 -16.74 23.32 28.93
N GLY A 12 -15.80 23.07 28.03
CA GLY A 12 -14.44 23.61 28.10
C GLY A 12 -13.52 22.95 29.11
N LYS A 13 -13.94 21.85 29.74
CA LYS A 13 -13.14 21.10 30.72
C LYS A 13 -13.02 19.64 30.29
N ALA A 14 -11.84 19.06 30.45
CA ALA A 14 -11.62 17.63 30.27
C ALA A 14 -10.56 17.12 31.23
N GLU A 15 -10.68 15.86 31.61
CA GLU A 15 -9.71 15.17 32.46
C GLU A 15 -8.63 14.47 31.62
N GLY A 16 -8.87 14.31 30.31
CA GLY A 16 -7.95 13.78 29.31
C GLY A 16 -7.41 14.85 28.38
N LYS A 17 -6.43 14.48 27.54
CA LYS A 17 -5.83 15.32 26.49
C LYS A 17 -5.27 14.49 25.33
N ALA A 18 -4.81 15.14 24.25
CA ALA A 18 -4.39 14.50 23.00
C ALA A 18 -3.27 13.46 23.15
N ASP A 19 -2.32 13.67 24.06
CA ASP A 19 -1.20 12.75 24.29
C ASP A 19 -1.59 11.44 25.00
N MET A 20 -2.80 11.37 25.55
CA MET A 20 -3.32 10.18 26.24
C MET A 20 -3.98 9.15 25.31
N ARG A 21 -3.60 9.11 24.04
CA ARG A 21 -4.15 8.15 23.05
C ARG A 21 -4.03 6.69 23.46
N ASN A 22 -2.95 6.33 24.13
CA ASN A 22 -2.77 4.96 24.59
C ASN A 22 -3.80 4.54 25.66
N LEU A 23 -4.31 5.49 26.42
CA LEU A 23 -5.25 5.27 27.51
C LEU A 23 -6.70 5.52 27.06
N LEU A 24 -6.96 6.60 26.33
CA LEU A 24 -8.32 7.04 25.96
C LEU A 24 -8.72 6.61 24.55
N GLY A 25 -7.83 5.96 23.80
CA GLY A 25 -8.00 5.74 22.38
C GLY A 25 -7.89 7.04 21.58
N GLY A 26 -7.83 6.94 20.26
CA GLY A 26 -7.75 8.13 19.41
C GLY A 26 -8.95 9.04 19.52
N LYS A 27 -10.16 8.46 19.55
CA LYS A 27 -11.41 9.23 19.64
C LYS A 27 -11.56 9.94 20.98
N GLY A 28 -11.39 9.24 22.09
CA GLY A 28 -11.53 9.83 23.43
C GLY A 28 -10.51 10.93 23.72
N ALA A 29 -9.26 10.74 23.30
CA ALA A 29 -8.21 11.75 23.45
C ALA A 29 -8.53 13.02 22.63
N ASN A 30 -8.99 12.87 21.38
CA ASN A 30 -9.34 14.02 20.54
C ASN A 30 -10.62 14.74 21.03
N LEU A 31 -11.63 14.03 21.53
CA LEU A 31 -12.82 14.65 22.12
C LEU A 31 -12.46 15.49 23.35
N ALA A 32 -11.57 14.98 24.22
CA ALA A 32 -11.08 15.72 25.37
C ALA A 32 -10.29 16.98 24.92
N GLU A 33 -9.37 16.84 23.97
CA GLU A 33 -8.54 17.93 23.46
C GLU A 33 -9.38 19.01 22.78
N MET A 34 -10.29 18.66 21.89
CA MET A 34 -11.22 19.61 21.25
C MET A 34 -11.97 20.45 22.29
N ASN A 35 -12.44 19.78 23.34
CA ASN A 35 -13.15 20.45 24.42
C ASN A 35 -12.25 21.44 25.18
N LEU A 36 -10.98 21.07 25.49
CA LEU A 36 -10.02 21.93 26.17
C LEU A 36 -9.66 23.18 25.36
N ILE A 37 -9.56 23.05 24.05
CA ILE A 37 -9.29 24.19 23.16
C ILE A 37 -10.55 24.99 22.81
N GLY A 38 -11.70 24.67 23.39
CA GLY A 38 -12.94 25.45 23.24
C GLY A 38 -13.70 25.19 21.95
N VAL A 39 -13.52 24.02 21.32
CA VAL A 39 -14.38 23.52 20.24
C VAL A 39 -15.66 22.96 20.88
N PRO A 40 -16.85 23.29 20.37
CA PRO A 40 -18.12 22.82 20.92
C PRO A 40 -18.28 21.30 20.70
N VAL A 41 -18.09 20.53 21.77
CA VAL A 41 -18.21 19.08 21.78
C VAL A 41 -19.34 18.69 22.72
N PRO A 42 -20.27 17.80 22.32
CA PRO A 42 -21.25 17.28 23.25
C PRO A 42 -20.56 16.63 24.45
N PRO A 43 -20.99 16.92 25.69
CA PRO A 43 -20.33 16.37 26.87
C PRO A 43 -20.41 14.85 26.93
N GLY A 44 -19.40 14.25 27.53
CA GLY A 44 -19.30 12.81 27.64
C GLY A 44 -18.22 12.34 28.60
N PHE A 45 -17.90 11.07 28.49
CA PHE A 45 -16.76 10.46 29.18
C PHE A 45 -16.18 9.30 28.37
N THR A 46 -14.95 8.96 28.68
CA THR A 46 -14.25 7.83 28.05
C THR A 46 -13.84 6.83 29.12
N ILE A 47 -14.20 5.56 28.92
CA ILE A 47 -13.70 4.41 29.67
C ILE A 47 -12.41 3.96 28.97
N THR A 48 -11.33 3.74 29.73
CA THR A 48 -9.99 3.54 29.19
C THR A 48 -9.80 2.22 28.45
N THR A 49 -8.82 2.17 27.57
CA THR A 49 -8.42 0.94 26.85
C THR A 49 -7.98 -0.18 27.77
N GLU A 50 -7.46 0.16 28.95
CA GLU A 50 -7.02 -0.81 29.96
C GLU A 50 -8.19 -1.59 30.57
N VAL A 51 -9.36 -0.96 30.65
CA VAL A 51 -10.59 -1.63 31.08
C VAL A 51 -11.02 -2.71 30.11
N CYS A 52 -10.75 -2.55 28.82
CA CYS A 52 -10.98 -3.61 27.84
C CYS A 52 -10.17 -4.88 28.17
N SER A 53 -8.92 -4.75 28.56
CA SER A 53 -8.11 -5.88 29.02
C SER A 53 -8.66 -6.47 30.33
N GLU A 54 -9.00 -5.61 31.30
CA GLU A 54 -9.66 -6.05 32.55
C GLU A 54 -10.99 -6.80 32.28
N TYR A 55 -11.73 -6.40 31.22
CA TYR A 55 -13.00 -7.05 30.82
C TYR A 55 -12.80 -8.50 30.39
N TYR A 56 -11.74 -8.77 29.61
CA TYR A 56 -11.40 -10.15 29.21
C TYR A 56 -10.76 -10.97 30.32
N ASP A 57 -10.01 -10.32 31.22
CA ASP A 57 -9.33 -11.01 32.32
C ASP A 57 -10.28 -11.34 33.51
N LEU A 58 -11.15 -10.40 33.90
CA LEU A 58 -11.99 -10.51 35.10
C LEU A 58 -13.43 -10.95 34.80
N GLY A 59 -13.87 -10.81 33.56
CA GLY A 59 -15.23 -11.07 33.12
C GLY A 59 -16.18 -9.86 33.26
N LYS A 60 -17.24 -9.91 32.47
CA LYS A 60 -18.23 -8.85 32.26
C LYS A 60 -18.80 -8.30 33.58
N ASP A 61 -19.37 -9.18 34.42
CA ASP A 61 -20.11 -8.76 35.60
C ASP A 61 -19.24 -8.02 36.62
N LYS A 62 -17.99 -8.48 36.77
CA LYS A 62 -17.05 -7.88 37.71
C LYS A 62 -16.57 -6.51 37.25
N VAL A 63 -16.33 -6.33 35.93
CA VAL A 63 -15.95 -5.02 35.38
C VAL A 63 -17.12 -4.03 35.46
N VAL A 64 -18.33 -4.46 35.18
CA VAL A 64 -19.52 -3.62 35.36
C VAL A 64 -19.64 -3.15 36.84
N GLU A 65 -19.45 -4.04 37.79
CA GLU A 65 -19.46 -3.68 39.22
C GLU A 65 -18.38 -2.65 39.58
N LEU A 66 -17.15 -2.83 39.08
CA LEU A 66 -16.02 -1.91 39.26
C LEU A 66 -16.26 -0.52 38.70
N LEU A 67 -16.96 -0.42 37.57
CA LEU A 67 -17.19 0.84 36.84
C LEU A 67 -18.45 1.57 37.33
N LYS A 68 -19.39 0.88 37.98
CA LYS A 68 -20.75 1.36 38.25
C LYS A 68 -20.78 2.77 38.85
N SER A 69 -20.07 2.98 39.94
CA SER A 69 -20.05 4.27 40.67
C SER A 69 -19.47 5.41 39.79
N ASP A 70 -18.43 5.14 39.01
CA ASP A 70 -17.76 6.15 38.18
C ASP A 70 -18.59 6.50 36.95
N VAL A 71 -19.24 5.51 36.32
CA VAL A 71 -20.15 5.71 35.20
C VAL A 71 -21.41 6.48 35.61
N GLU A 72 -22.00 6.15 36.78
CA GLU A 72 -23.16 6.89 37.31
C GLU A 72 -22.84 8.36 37.60
N LYS A 73 -21.65 8.65 38.17
CA LYS A 73 -21.17 10.04 38.38
C LYS A 73 -20.94 10.77 37.05
N ALA A 74 -20.38 10.07 36.06
CA ALA A 74 -20.13 10.63 34.72
C ALA A 74 -21.44 10.94 33.99
N ILE A 75 -22.45 10.08 34.07
CA ILE A 75 -23.80 10.33 33.53
C ILE A 75 -24.42 11.56 34.22
N ALA A 76 -24.37 11.65 35.56
CA ALA A 76 -24.88 12.79 36.30
C ALA A 76 -24.19 14.12 35.88
N ASN A 77 -22.90 14.08 35.55
CA ASN A 77 -22.22 15.23 35.00
C ASN A 77 -22.78 15.63 33.61
N ILE A 78 -23.02 14.67 32.72
CA ILE A 78 -23.62 14.93 31.38
C ILE A 78 -25.03 15.52 31.57
N GLU A 79 -25.84 14.94 32.47
CA GLU A 79 -27.18 15.44 32.79
C GLU A 79 -27.16 16.91 33.21
N THR A 80 -26.21 17.27 34.06
CA THR A 80 -26.03 18.65 34.54
C THR A 80 -25.66 19.60 33.38
N LEU A 81 -24.71 19.18 32.53
CA LEU A 81 -24.23 19.98 31.41
C LEU A 81 -25.26 20.16 30.29
N MET A 82 -26.10 19.14 30.07
CA MET A 82 -27.15 19.15 29.05
C MET A 82 -28.48 19.63 29.57
N ASN A 83 -28.60 19.89 30.89
CA ASN A 83 -29.85 20.22 31.54
C ASN A 83 -31.01 19.25 31.19
N SER A 84 -30.72 17.95 31.20
CA SER A 84 -31.62 16.86 30.81
C SER A 84 -31.26 15.60 31.61
N LYS A 85 -32.15 14.62 31.70
CA LYS A 85 -31.92 13.46 32.54
C LYS A 85 -32.02 12.14 31.77
N PHE A 86 -31.09 11.23 32.04
CA PHE A 86 -31.02 9.94 31.38
C PHE A 86 -32.17 9.02 31.84
N GLY A 87 -32.98 8.58 30.89
CA GLY A 87 -34.16 7.76 31.13
C GLY A 87 -35.36 8.54 31.67
N ASP A 88 -35.32 9.88 31.73
CA ASP A 88 -36.47 10.70 32.16
C ASP A 88 -37.50 10.88 31.04
N VAL A 89 -38.76 10.76 31.40
CA VAL A 89 -39.88 10.87 30.41
C VAL A 89 -40.15 12.31 30.03
N ALA A 90 -39.96 13.27 30.93
CA ALA A 90 -40.31 14.66 30.64
C ALA A 90 -39.21 15.43 29.90
N ASN A 91 -37.95 15.18 30.22
CA ASN A 91 -36.82 15.87 29.65
C ASN A 91 -35.66 14.88 29.39
N PRO A 92 -35.82 13.98 28.41
CA PRO A 92 -34.87 12.91 28.20
C PRO A 92 -33.50 13.38 27.70
N LEU A 93 -32.44 12.79 28.31
CA LEU A 93 -31.08 12.76 27.76
C LEU A 93 -30.92 11.45 27.01
N LEU A 94 -30.44 11.52 25.79
CA LEU A 94 -30.01 10.35 25.06
C LEU A 94 -28.49 10.37 24.92
N VAL A 95 -27.87 9.19 24.91
CA VAL A 95 -26.41 9.06 24.75
C VAL A 95 -26.06 8.09 23.63
N SER A 96 -24.85 8.24 23.09
CA SER A 96 -24.21 7.29 22.20
C SER A 96 -23.08 6.56 22.92
N VAL A 97 -22.82 5.31 22.55
CA VAL A 97 -21.70 4.51 23.03
C VAL A 97 -20.86 4.11 21.80
N ARG A 98 -19.62 4.55 21.79
CA ARG A 98 -18.73 4.42 20.63
C ARG A 98 -17.40 3.80 21.03
N SER A 99 -16.86 2.96 20.15
CA SER A 99 -15.50 2.42 20.28
C SER A 99 -14.44 3.50 20.01
N GLY A 100 -13.28 3.37 20.67
CA GLY A 100 -12.14 4.27 20.52
C GLY A 100 -10.80 3.54 20.64
N ALA A 101 -10.35 2.81 19.62
CA ALA A 101 -9.05 2.16 19.63
C ALA A 101 -7.89 3.17 19.54
N ARG A 102 -6.67 2.75 19.94
CA ARG A 102 -5.45 3.55 19.82
C ARG A 102 -5.10 3.88 18.37
N ALA A 103 -5.35 2.92 17.46
CA ALA A 103 -5.26 3.09 16.01
C ALA A 103 -6.65 3.23 15.39
N SER A 104 -6.74 3.96 14.29
CA SER A 104 -8.01 4.09 13.55
C SER A 104 -8.39 2.77 12.88
N MET A 105 -9.57 2.26 13.18
CA MET A 105 -10.13 1.01 12.65
C MET A 105 -11.54 1.26 12.07
N PRO A 106 -11.67 1.94 10.92
CA PRO A 106 -12.96 2.36 10.38
C PRO A 106 -13.87 1.18 10.06
N GLY A 107 -15.10 1.18 10.59
CA GLY A 107 -16.10 0.13 10.33
C GLY A 107 -15.83 -1.23 10.98
N MET A 108 -14.72 -1.38 11.75
CA MET A 108 -14.35 -2.66 12.34
C MET A 108 -15.00 -2.92 13.69
N MET A 109 -15.38 -1.89 14.42
CA MET A 109 -15.98 -1.98 15.74
C MET A 109 -17.31 -1.26 15.78
N ASP A 110 -18.12 -1.62 16.77
CA ASP A 110 -19.51 -1.23 16.84
C ASP A 110 -19.74 0.13 17.50
N THR A 111 -20.88 0.73 17.20
CA THR A 111 -21.39 1.99 17.75
C THR A 111 -22.88 1.80 18.04
N ILE A 112 -23.38 2.32 19.15
CA ILE A 112 -24.80 2.31 19.48
C ILE A 112 -25.23 3.75 19.76
N LEU A 113 -26.30 4.18 19.12
CA LEU A 113 -26.87 5.54 19.21
C LEU A 113 -28.21 5.51 19.93
N ASN A 114 -28.67 6.66 20.40
CA ASN A 114 -30.00 6.90 20.95
C ASN A 114 -30.34 6.07 22.22
N LEU A 115 -29.34 5.68 23.01
CA LEU A 115 -29.60 4.97 24.26
C LEU A 115 -30.41 5.86 25.24
N GLY A 116 -31.32 5.25 25.97
CA GLY A 116 -32.21 5.89 26.89
C GLY A 116 -33.67 5.92 26.40
N LEU A 117 -33.94 5.54 25.13
CA LEU A 117 -35.29 5.44 24.60
C LEU A 117 -36.01 4.16 25.03
N ASN A 118 -37.28 4.33 25.41
CA ASN A 118 -38.27 3.29 25.60
C ASN A 118 -39.65 3.85 25.22
N ASP A 119 -40.71 3.08 25.41
CA ASP A 119 -42.07 3.45 25.00
C ASP A 119 -42.61 4.73 25.67
N GLU A 120 -42.18 5.04 26.89
CA GLU A 120 -42.59 6.24 27.62
C GLU A 120 -41.69 7.44 27.25
N VAL A 121 -40.38 7.21 27.17
CA VAL A 121 -39.39 8.24 26.84
C VAL A 121 -39.56 8.77 25.42
N VAL A 122 -39.90 7.94 24.45
CA VAL A 122 -40.15 8.37 23.05
C VAL A 122 -41.31 9.34 22.98
N GLU A 123 -42.39 9.13 23.74
CA GLU A 123 -43.50 10.07 23.81
C GLU A 123 -43.07 11.40 24.48
N GLY A 124 -42.22 11.34 25.48
CA GLY A 124 -41.60 12.52 26.08
C GLY A 124 -40.76 13.32 25.13
N LEU A 125 -39.90 12.62 24.37
CA LEU A 125 -39.06 13.22 23.33
C LEU A 125 -39.93 13.85 22.22
N SER A 126 -41.00 13.17 21.80
CA SER A 126 -41.99 13.67 20.84
C SER A 126 -42.59 14.99 21.26
N ARG A 127 -43.05 15.08 22.53
CA ARG A 127 -43.60 16.32 23.12
C ARG A 127 -42.55 17.43 23.22
N LYS A 128 -41.33 17.10 23.70
CA LYS A 128 -40.23 18.06 23.87
C LYS A 128 -39.80 18.69 22.57
N THR A 129 -39.71 17.91 21.52
CA THR A 129 -39.24 18.36 20.18
C THR A 129 -40.37 18.87 19.30
N ASN A 130 -41.60 18.68 19.70
CA ASN A 130 -42.82 18.89 18.84
C ASN A 130 -42.67 18.19 17.47
N ASN A 131 -41.96 17.09 17.43
CA ASN A 131 -41.69 16.32 16.21
C ASN A 131 -41.83 14.82 16.50
N PRO A 132 -43.05 14.27 16.45
CA PRO A 132 -43.31 12.85 16.71
C PRO A 132 -42.52 11.92 15.75
N ARG A 133 -42.43 12.34 14.47
CA ARG A 133 -41.74 11.52 13.46
C ARG A 133 -40.27 11.34 13.80
N PHE A 134 -39.58 12.42 14.16
CA PHE A 134 -38.18 12.37 14.64
C PHE A 134 -38.01 11.45 15.85
N ALA A 135 -38.89 11.58 16.84
CA ALA A 135 -38.78 10.77 18.06
C ALA A 135 -38.93 9.28 17.77
N TRP A 136 -39.94 8.91 16.96
CA TRP A 136 -40.23 7.51 16.64
C TRP A 136 -39.22 6.92 15.63
N ASP A 137 -38.68 7.71 14.70
CA ASP A 137 -37.58 7.25 13.84
C ASP A 137 -36.28 7.02 14.64
N SER A 138 -35.99 7.90 15.61
CA SER A 138 -34.86 7.70 16.52
C SER A 138 -35.00 6.43 17.36
N TYR A 139 -36.23 6.11 17.79
CA TYR A 139 -36.50 4.88 18.53
C TYR A 139 -36.42 3.63 17.62
N ARG A 140 -36.97 3.69 16.43
CA ARG A 140 -36.86 2.62 15.44
C ARG A 140 -35.37 2.30 15.18
N ARG A 141 -34.55 3.30 14.88
CA ARG A 141 -33.09 3.16 14.66
C ARG A 141 -32.38 2.58 15.89
N PHE A 142 -32.76 3.01 17.08
CA PHE A 142 -32.20 2.50 18.31
C PHE A 142 -32.49 1.01 18.52
N VAL A 143 -33.74 0.58 18.35
CA VAL A 143 -34.13 -0.83 18.52
C VAL A 143 -33.42 -1.71 17.48
N GLN A 144 -33.31 -1.28 16.25
CA GLN A 144 -32.57 -1.97 15.20
C GLN A 144 -31.10 -2.11 15.59
N MET A 145 -30.43 -1.00 15.84
CA MET A 145 -28.98 -0.99 16.14
C MET A 145 -28.63 -1.76 17.41
N TYR A 146 -29.45 -1.63 18.44
CA TYR A 146 -29.29 -2.38 19.69
C TYR A 146 -29.52 -3.88 19.49
N GLY A 147 -30.52 -4.24 18.70
CA GLY A 147 -30.80 -5.63 18.31
C GLY A 147 -29.63 -6.27 17.56
N ASP A 148 -29.10 -5.56 16.58
CA ASP A 148 -27.98 -6.03 15.76
C ASP A 148 -26.69 -6.17 16.55
N VAL A 149 -26.35 -5.15 17.32
CA VAL A 149 -25.03 -5.03 17.96
C VAL A 149 -25.00 -5.70 19.33
N VAL A 150 -25.98 -5.38 20.19
CA VAL A 150 -25.97 -5.82 21.59
C VAL A 150 -26.60 -7.20 21.75
N LEU A 151 -27.68 -7.47 20.99
CA LEU A 151 -28.40 -8.73 21.09
C LEU A 151 -27.95 -9.75 20.04
N GLY A 152 -27.03 -9.37 19.14
CA GLY A 152 -26.39 -10.27 18.18
C GLY A 152 -27.31 -10.75 17.06
N MET A 153 -28.31 -9.95 16.67
CA MET A 153 -29.29 -10.33 15.65
C MET A 153 -28.79 -10.11 14.22
N LYS A 154 -27.67 -9.41 14.03
CA LYS A 154 -27.08 -9.17 12.72
C LYS A 154 -26.63 -10.49 12.09
N PRO A 155 -26.98 -10.75 10.82
CA PRO A 155 -26.58 -11.98 10.14
C PRO A 155 -25.04 -12.15 10.10
N THR A 156 -24.62 -13.40 10.28
CA THR A 156 -23.19 -13.77 10.22
C THR A 156 -22.70 -13.90 8.79
N ASN A 157 -23.58 -14.39 7.89
CA ASN A 157 -23.27 -14.55 6.47
C ASN A 157 -23.81 -13.36 5.66
N LYS A 158 -23.07 -12.94 4.64
CA LYS A 158 -23.46 -11.82 3.76
C LYS A 158 -24.68 -12.14 2.87
N GLU A 159 -25.02 -13.40 2.74
CA GLU A 159 -26.15 -13.89 1.92
C GLU A 159 -27.46 -13.93 2.71
N ASP A 160 -27.40 -13.85 4.04
CA ASP A 160 -28.57 -13.85 4.90
C ASP A 160 -29.17 -12.44 4.97
N ILE A 161 -30.48 -12.37 4.90
CA ILE A 161 -31.21 -11.10 4.98
C ILE A 161 -31.27 -10.65 6.45
N ASP A 162 -30.91 -9.39 6.69
CA ASP A 162 -31.05 -8.78 8.01
C ASP A 162 -32.54 -8.76 8.42
N PRO A 163 -32.90 -9.32 9.59
CA PRO A 163 -34.29 -9.43 9.98
C PRO A 163 -35.00 -8.08 10.15
N PHE A 164 -34.30 -7.03 10.53
CA PHE A 164 -34.86 -5.69 10.65
C PHE A 164 -35.07 -5.04 9.29
N GLU A 165 -34.10 -5.18 8.38
CA GLU A 165 -34.22 -4.69 7.00
C GLU A 165 -35.38 -5.37 6.26
N ALA A 166 -35.56 -6.68 6.45
CA ALA A 166 -36.70 -7.41 5.88
C ALA A 166 -38.05 -6.83 6.36
N ILE A 167 -38.17 -6.48 7.63
CA ILE A 167 -39.36 -5.88 8.19
C ILE A 167 -39.59 -4.44 7.67
N ILE A 168 -38.54 -3.66 7.47
CA ILE A 168 -38.61 -2.32 6.89
C ILE A 168 -39.11 -2.39 5.45
N GLU A 169 -38.51 -3.27 4.64
CA GLU A 169 -38.94 -3.43 3.24
C GLU A 169 -40.39 -3.90 3.12
N GLU A 170 -40.85 -4.84 3.96
CA GLU A 170 -42.27 -5.24 4.01
C GLU A 170 -43.20 -4.05 4.27
N VAL A 171 -42.87 -3.15 5.20
CA VAL A 171 -43.69 -1.97 5.52
C VAL A 171 -43.64 -0.95 4.36
N LYS A 172 -42.49 -0.72 3.75
CA LYS A 172 -42.35 0.16 2.59
C LYS A 172 -43.15 -0.34 1.40
N GLU A 173 -43.07 -1.64 1.09
CA GLU A 173 -43.83 -2.25 0.02
C GLU A 173 -45.32 -2.12 0.27
N ALA A 174 -45.81 -2.40 1.48
CA ALA A 174 -47.22 -2.28 1.85
C ALA A 174 -47.77 -0.84 1.69
N LYS A 175 -46.91 0.17 1.95
CA LYS A 175 -47.22 1.59 1.80
C LYS A 175 -46.99 2.13 0.39
N GLY A 176 -46.22 1.47 -0.44
CA GLY A 176 -45.86 1.91 -1.79
C GLY A 176 -44.79 3.02 -1.81
N VAL A 177 -43.95 3.12 -0.79
CA VAL A 177 -42.83 4.07 -0.67
C VAL A 177 -41.48 3.38 -0.85
N LYS A 178 -40.45 4.17 -1.16
CA LYS A 178 -39.09 3.64 -1.39
C LYS A 178 -38.09 4.03 -0.32
N LEU A 179 -38.26 5.17 0.32
CA LEU A 179 -37.31 5.73 1.26
C LEU A 179 -37.88 5.72 2.67
N ASP A 180 -37.00 5.51 3.68
CA ASP A 180 -37.36 5.51 5.09
C ASP A 180 -37.94 6.84 5.55
N ASN A 181 -37.52 7.95 4.95
CA ASN A 181 -38.02 9.27 5.29
C ASN A 181 -39.45 9.53 4.79
N GLU A 182 -40.02 8.66 3.98
CA GLU A 182 -41.42 8.70 3.50
C GLU A 182 -42.38 7.97 4.44
N LEU A 183 -41.85 7.23 5.44
CA LEU A 183 -42.63 6.58 6.49
C LEU A 183 -43.17 7.61 7.48
N ASP A 184 -44.46 7.51 7.82
CA ASP A 184 -45.05 8.39 8.81
C ASP A 184 -44.95 7.84 10.24
N VAL A 185 -45.53 8.58 11.20
CA VAL A 185 -45.43 8.23 12.64
C VAL A 185 -46.06 6.88 12.94
N GLU A 186 -47.19 6.55 12.33
CA GLU A 186 -47.89 5.28 12.58
C GLU A 186 -47.13 4.09 12.00
N ASP A 187 -46.48 4.27 10.84
CA ASP A 187 -45.59 3.26 10.26
C ASP A 187 -44.38 3.00 11.18
N LEU A 188 -43.75 4.06 11.70
CA LEU A 188 -42.61 3.96 12.59
C LEU A 188 -42.97 3.28 13.93
N LYS A 189 -44.15 3.57 14.49
CA LYS A 189 -44.69 2.85 15.67
C LYS A 189 -44.88 1.36 15.37
N ALA A 190 -45.46 1.05 14.20
CA ALA A 190 -45.67 -0.34 13.80
C ALA A 190 -44.32 -1.08 13.59
N LEU A 191 -43.29 -0.40 13.02
CA LEU A 191 -41.93 -0.94 12.88
C LEU A 191 -41.33 -1.24 14.24
N VAL A 192 -41.36 -0.30 15.21
CA VAL A 192 -40.83 -0.51 16.55
C VAL A 192 -41.49 -1.71 17.22
N ALA A 193 -42.83 -1.84 17.10
CA ALA A 193 -43.54 -3.00 17.64
C ALA A 193 -43.11 -4.32 17.01
N LYS A 194 -43.03 -4.37 15.66
CA LYS A 194 -42.55 -5.55 14.92
C LYS A 194 -41.09 -5.90 15.29
N PHE A 195 -40.20 -4.91 15.41
CA PHE A 195 -38.80 -5.11 15.80
C PHE A 195 -38.70 -5.75 17.21
N LYS A 196 -39.44 -5.25 18.18
CA LYS A 196 -39.47 -5.84 19.52
C LYS A 196 -40.03 -7.27 19.52
N MET A 197 -41.00 -7.55 18.66
CA MET A 197 -41.48 -8.92 18.49
C MET A 197 -40.39 -9.82 17.90
N ALA A 198 -39.66 -9.35 16.90
CA ALA A 198 -38.54 -10.08 16.33
C ALA A 198 -37.44 -10.33 17.35
N VAL A 199 -37.08 -9.32 18.14
CA VAL A 199 -36.14 -9.45 19.28
C VAL A 199 -36.58 -10.55 20.22
N LYS A 200 -37.83 -10.52 20.68
CA LYS A 200 -38.37 -11.54 21.60
C LYS A 200 -38.40 -12.94 20.97
N ALA A 201 -38.78 -13.03 19.69
CA ALA A 201 -38.82 -14.31 18.99
C ALA A 201 -37.41 -14.94 18.84
N GLN A 202 -36.39 -14.14 18.56
CA GLN A 202 -35.03 -14.64 18.32
C GLN A 202 -34.24 -14.83 19.61
N THR A 203 -34.35 -13.94 20.58
CA THR A 203 -33.54 -13.94 21.80
C THR A 203 -34.25 -14.59 23.03
N GLY A 204 -35.57 -14.77 22.95
CA GLY A 204 -36.42 -15.21 24.07
C GLY A 204 -36.62 -14.18 25.19
N LYS A 205 -36.12 -12.95 24.99
CA LYS A 205 -36.19 -11.85 25.99
C LYS A 205 -36.91 -10.64 25.41
N ASP A 206 -37.55 -9.90 26.27
CA ASP A 206 -38.10 -8.61 25.86
C ASP A 206 -36.97 -7.58 25.67
N PHE A 207 -37.19 -6.58 24.80
CA PHE A 207 -36.28 -5.48 24.58
C PHE A 207 -36.12 -4.66 25.91
N PRO A 208 -34.86 -4.33 26.34
CA PRO A 208 -34.63 -3.68 27.63
C PRO A 208 -35.23 -2.27 27.64
N THR A 209 -36.01 -1.97 28.72
CA THR A 209 -36.66 -0.67 28.91
C THR A 209 -35.92 0.25 29.88
N SER A 210 -35.01 -0.30 30.70
CA SER A 210 -34.17 0.47 31.60
C SER A 210 -33.00 1.13 30.85
N ALA A 211 -32.89 2.44 30.94
CA ALA A 211 -31.81 3.21 30.31
C ALA A 211 -30.42 2.74 30.76
N TYR A 212 -30.23 2.40 32.03
CA TYR A 212 -28.97 1.88 32.56
C TYR A 212 -28.69 0.44 32.10
N GLU A 213 -29.68 -0.41 31.95
CA GLU A 213 -29.51 -1.75 31.36
C GLU A 213 -29.05 -1.64 29.90
N GLN A 214 -29.69 -0.72 29.12
CA GLN A 214 -29.25 -0.43 27.75
C GLN A 214 -27.81 0.07 27.71
N LEU A 215 -27.43 1.00 28.60
CA LEU A 215 -26.08 1.57 28.66
C LEU A 215 -25.01 0.49 28.94
N TRP A 216 -25.23 -0.37 29.93
CA TRP A 216 -24.31 -1.44 30.25
C TRP A 216 -24.24 -2.50 29.16
N GLY A 217 -25.36 -2.82 28.54
CA GLY A 217 -25.38 -3.69 27.38
C GLY A 217 -24.52 -3.15 26.25
N ALA A 218 -24.64 -1.87 25.93
CA ALA A 218 -23.89 -1.20 24.90
C ALA A 218 -22.38 -1.07 25.19
N ILE A 219 -22.00 -0.70 26.44
CA ILE A 219 -20.61 -0.65 26.87
C ILE A 219 -19.94 -2.01 26.70
N CYS A 220 -20.60 -3.07 27.17
CA CYS A 220 -20.05 -4.43 27.01
C CYS A 220 -19.96 -4.86 25.56
N ALA A 221 -20.96 -4.58 24.74
CA ALA A 221 -20.94 -4.91 23.31
C ALA A 221 -19.79 -4.21 22.56
N VAL A 222 -19.45 -2.97 22.93
CA VAL A 222 -18.28 -2.29 22.38
C VAL A 222 -16.97 -2.97 22.80
N PHE A 223 -16.84 -3.45 24.04
CA PHE A 223 -15.68 -4.26 24.43
C PHE A 223 -15.64 -5.60 23.68
N ASP A 224 -16.79 -6.28 23.56
CA ASP A 224 -16.89 -7.53 22.80
C ASP A 224 -16.50 -7.34 21.32
N SER A 225 -16.82 -6.19 20.73
CA SER A 225 -16.49 -5.88 19.33
C SER A 225 -14.98 -5.84 19.04
N TRP A 226 -14.13 -5.69 20.06
CA TRP A 226 -12.67 -5.80 19.91
C TRP A 226 -12.24 -7.19 19.45
N MET A 227 -13.01 -8.24 19.81
CA MET A 227 -12.73 -9.63 19.47
C MET A 227 -13.62 -10.15 18.31
N ASN A 228 -14.39 -9.29 17.65
CA ASN A 228 -15.11 -9.66 16.42
C ASN A 228 -14.13 -10.08 15.32
N GLU A 229 -14.52 -11.02 14.48
CA GLU A 229 -13.66 -11.56 13.39
C GLU A 229 -13.11 -10.48 12.48
N ARG A 230 -13.95 -9.51 12.05
CA ARG A 230 -13.51 -8.36 11.23
C ARG A 230 -12.48 -7.49 11.94
N ALA A 231 -12.63 -7.24 13.25
CA ALA A 231 -11.68 -6.45 14.04
C ALA A 231 -10.37 -7.22 14.24
N ILE A 232 -10.44 -8.52 14.50
CA ILE A 232 -9.29 -9.41 14.57
C ILE A 232 -8.54 -9.43 13.24
N LEU A 233 -9.23 -9.59 12.12
CA LEU A 233 -8.64 -9.62 10.79
C LEU A 233 -7.94 -8.30 10.48
N TYR A 234 -8.62 -7.16 10.69
CA TYR A 234 -8.07 -5.83 10.46
C TYR A 234 -6.81 -5.56 11.31
N ARG A 235 -6.89 -5.85 12.63
CA ARG A 235 -5.72 -5.70 13.52
C ARG A 235 -4.53 -6.53 13.05
N LYS A 236 -4.84 -7.70 12.57
CA LYS A 236 -3.84 -8.60 12.03
C LYS A 236 -3.20 -8.04 10.74
N MET A 237 -3.97 -7.46 9.85
CA MET A 237 -3.47 -6.83 8.62
C MET A 237 -2.59 -5.59 8.92
N GLU A 238 -3.01 -4.79 9.90
CA GLU A 238 -2.35 -3.54 10.26
C GLU A 238 -1.27 -3.71 11.35
N GLY A 239 -1.00 -4.94 11.80
CA GLY A 239 0.00 -5.20 12.84
C GLY A 239 -0.36 -4.63 14.22
N ILE A 240 -1.66 -4.40 14.51
CA ILE A 240 -2.13 -3.84 15.78
C ILE A 240 -2.17 -4.93 16.85
N PRO A 241 -1.45 -4.78 17.99
CA PRO A 241 -1.42 -5.76 19.07
C PRO A 241 -2.80 -5.99 19.71
N ALA A 242 -3.12 -7.25 19.97
CA ALA A 242 -4.42 -7.62 20.57
C ALA A 242 -4.59 -7.07 21.99
N GLU A 243 -3.50 -6.95 22.74
CA GLU A 243 -3.45 -6.44 24.11
C GLU A 243 -3.70 -4.93 24.25
N TRP A 244 -3.75 -4.19 23.14
CA TRP A 244 -4.03 -2.76 23.19
C TRP A 244 -5.43 -2.42 23.65
N GLY A 245 -6.41 -3.27 23.39
CA GLY A 245 -7.80 -3.03 23.73
C GLY A 245 -8.43 -1.84 23.00
N THR A 246 -9.71 -1.60 23.26
CA THR A 246 -10.45 -0.42 22.82
C THR A 246 -10.95 0.38 24.03
N ALA A 247 -10.95 1.71 23.92
CA ALA A 247 -11.68 2.56 24.84
C ALA A 247 -13.18 2.60 24.45
N VAL A 248 -14.02 2.97 25.37
CA VAL A 248 -15.45 3.22 25.16
C VAL A 248 -15.76 4.67 25.46
N SER A 249 -16.23 5.42 24.49
CA SER A 249 -16.69 6.80 24.65
C SER A 249 -18.20 6.86 24.72
N VAL A 250 -18.72 7.39 25.83
CA VAL A 250 -20.15 7.67 26.04
C VAL A 250 -20.36 9.17 25.94
N GLN A 251 -21.25 9.61 25.05
CA GLN A 251 -21.41 11.02 24.71
C GLN A 251 -22.89 11.39 24.56
N ALA A 252 -23.27 12.57 25.01
CA ALA A 252 -24.61 13.11 24.78
C ALA A 252 -24.93 13.13 23.28
N MET A 253 -26.13 12.68 22.91
CA MET A 253 -26.62 12.78 21.54
C MET A 253 -26.93 14.22 21.19
N VAL A 254 -26.56 14.58 19.94
CA VAL A 254 -27.03 15.77 19.24
C VAL A 254 -27.58 15.36 17.88
N PHE A 255 -28.58 16.06 17.39
CA PHE A 255 -29.41 15.57 16.29
C PHE A 255 -29.40 16.52 15.09
N GLY A 256 -28.96 16.04 13.95
CA GLY A 256 -29.01 16.75 12.67
C GLY A 256 -30.34 16.62 11.94
N ASN A 257 -31.27 15.83 12.45
CA ASN A 257 -32.58 15.54 11.84
C ASN A 257 -33.78 16.09 12.63
N MET A 258 -33.56 17.24 13.30
CA MET A 258 -34.64 17.94 14.02
C MET A 258 -35.33 19.05 13.21
N GLY A 259 -35.28 18.97 11.88
CA GLY A 259 -35.90 19.94 10.98
C GLY A 259 -34.90 20.75 10.17
N ASP A 260 -35.37 21.74 9.43
CA ASP A 260 -34.57 22.46 8.43
C ASP A 260 -33.43 23.36 8.99
N THR A 261 -33.46 23.62 10.31
CA THR A 261 -32.38 24.32 11.02
C THR A 261 -31.30 23.37 11.57
N SER A 262 -31.42 22.09 11.27
CA SER A 262 -30.54 21.03 11.72
C SER A 262 -29.88 20.37 10.52
N ALA A 263 -28.63 19.93 10.69
CA ALA A 263 -27.84 19.32 9.63
C ALA A 263 -26.76 18.41 10.24
N THR A 264 -26.18 17.55 9.41
CA THR A 264 -24.99 16.80 9.75
C THR A 264 -24.04 16.80 8.56
N GLY A 265 -22.74 16.67 8.81
CA GLY A 265 -21.77 16.67 7.74
C GLY A 265 -20.37 16.22 8.15
N VAL A 266 -19.55 16.10 7.13
CA VAL A 266 -18.12 15.78 7.22
C VAL A 266 -17.35 16.85 6.46
N CYS A 267 -16.27 17.34 7.02
CA CYS A 267 -15.45 18.36 6.38
C CYS A 267 -13.96 18.14 6.60
N PHE A 268 -13.19 18.74 5.69
CA PHE A 268 -11.74 18.65 5.65
C PHE A 268 -11.15 20.04 5.58
N SER A 269 -10.13 20.32 6.38
CA SER A 269 -9.46 21.62 6.36
C SER A 269 -8.71 21.87 5.03
N ARG A 270 -8.31 20.80 4.33
CA ARG A 270 -7.69 20.83 3.00
C ARG A 270 -8.27 19.74 2.12
N ASP A 271 -8.12 19.86 0.79
CA ASP A 271 -8.56 18.80 -0.12
C ASP A 271 -7.71 17.54 0.05
N ALA A 272 -8.35 16.44 0.46
CA ALA A 272 -7.69 15.15 0.68
C ALA A 272 -7.24 14.45 -0.62
N GLY A 273 -7.75 14.89 -1.76
CA GLY A 273 -7.43 14.33 -3.07
C GLY A 273 -6.21 14.95 -3.75
N ASN A 274 -6.06 16.28 -3.64
CA ASN A 274 -5.02 17.05 -4.33
C ASN A 274 -4.14 17.92 -3.40
N GLY A 275 -4.51 18.06 -2.13
CA GLY A 275 -3.77 18.85 -1.15
C GLY A 275 -4.01 20.36 -1.19
N GLU A 276 -4.95 20.83 -2.02
CA GLU A 276 -5.28 22.26 -2.09
C GLU A 276 -5.70 22.78 -0.71
N ASP A 277 -5.16 23.95 -0.33
CA ASP A 277 -5.53 24.65 0.91
C ASP A 277 -6.92 25.26 0.75
N LEU A 278 -7.91 24.40 0.70
CA LEU A 278 -9.31 24.73 0.50
C LEU A 278 -10.17 23.95 1.48
N PHE A 279 -10.85 24.66 2.36
CA PHE A 279 -11.88 24.08 3.21
C PHE A 279 -12.98 23.46 2.35
N ASN A 280 -13.29 22.21 2.57
CA ASN A 280 -14.26 21.45 1.76
C ASN A 280 -14.99 20.39 2.58
N GLY A 281 -16.02 19.81 2.03
CA GLY A 281 -16.81 18.76 2.68
C GLY A 281 -18.24 18.74 2.23
N GLU A 282 -19.02 17.86 2.84
CA GLU A 282 -20.39 17.57 2.49
C GLU A 282 -21.29 17.62 3.71
N TYR A 283 -22.54 18.05 3.51
CA TYR A 283 -23.55 18.10 4.55
C TYR A 283 -24.93 17.73 4.01
N LEU A 284 -25.82 17.33 4.91
CA LEU A 284 -27.23 17.10 4.64
C LEU A 284 -28.08 17.81 5.67
N ILE A 285 -29.06 18.59 5.20
CA ILE A 285 -30.09 19.21 6.06
C ILE A 285 -31.07 18.11 6.49
N ASN A 286 -31.50 18.19 7.74
CA ASN A 286 -32.46 17.28 8.34
C ASN A 286 -32.06 15.80 8.13
N ALA A 287 -30.85 15.45 8.58
CA ALA A 287 -30.25 14.12 8.40
C ALA A 287 -29.40 13.72 9.61
N GLN A 288 -29.20 12.43 9.78
CA GLN A 288 -28.19 11.87 10.70
C GLN A 288 -26.92 11.50 9.97
N GLY A 289 -25.83 11.27 10.73
CA GLY A 289 -24.50 10.95 10.15
C GLY A 289 -24.50 9.73 9.23
N GLU A 290 -25.31 8.73 9.52
CA GLU A 290 -25.48 7.53 8.70
C GLU A 290 -26.02 7.86 7.31
N ASP A 291 -26.93 8.84 7.20
CA ASP A 291 -27.55 9.24 5.93
C ASP A 291 -26.55 9.87 4.95
N VAL A 292 -25.50 10.54 5.49
CA VAL A 292 -24.40 11.10 4.67
C VAL A 292 -23.54 9.98 4.08
N VAL A 293 -23.28 8.94 4.86
CA VAL A 293 -22.39 7.82 4.46
C VAL A 293 -23.13 6.82 3.56
N ALA A 294 -24.42 6.60 3.79
CA ALA A 294 -25.22 5.63 3.04
C ALA A 294 -25.47 6.01 1.57
N GLY A 295 -25.28 7.29 1.19
CA GLY A 295 -25.45 7.75 -0.19
C GLY A 295 -26.89 7.72 -0.71
N ILE A 296 -27.88 7.62 0.19
CA ILE A 296 -29.31 7.57 -0.15
C ILE A 296 -29.81 8.92 -0.68
N ARG A 297 -29.24 10.00 -0.16
CA ARG A 297 -29.50 11.38 -0.60
C ARG A 297 -28.21 11.99 -1.13
N THR A 298 -28.30 12.85 -2.13
CA THR A 298 -27.15 13.61 -2.65
C THR A 298 -26.73 14.66 -1.62
N PRO A 299 -25.53 14.55 -1.03
CA PRO A 299 -25.03 15.56 -0.10
C PRO A 299 -24.77 16.89 -0.81
N GLN A 300 -24.95 17.98 -0.08
CA GLN A 300 -24.63 19.33 -0.51
C GLN A 300 -23.20 19.69 -0.04
N GLN A 301 -22.55 20.58 -0.77
CA GLN A 301 -21.18 21.00 -0.46
C GLN A 301 -21.15 22.09 0.62
N ILE A 302 -20.12 22.10 1.45
CA ILE A 302 -19.97 23.07 2.53
C ILE A 302 -19.68 24.47 1.99
N THR A 303 -18.72 24.58 1.05
CA THR A 303 -18.30 25.88 0.48
C THR A 303 -19.03 26.15 -0.83
N LYS A 304 -19.27 27.43 -1.13
CA LYS A 304 -19.85 27.87 -2.42
C LYS A 304 -18.96 27.46 -3.59
N ILE A 305 -17.65 27.64 -3.48
CA ILE A 305 -16.70 27.24 -4.53
C ILE A 305 -16.72 25.72 -4.76
N GLY A 306 -16.82 24.92 -3.69
CA GLY A 306 -16.96 23.48 -3.77
C GLY A 306 -18.27 23.07 -4.47
N SER A 307 -19.38 23.74 -4.13
CA SER A 307 -20.68 23.52 -4.75
C SER A 307 -20.69 23.88 -6.25
N GLN A 308 -20.06 24.97 -6.64
CA GLN A 308 -19.92 25.39 -8.05
C GLN A 308 -19.07 24.36 -8.84
N ARG A 309 -17.92 23.96 -8.31
CA ARG A 309 -17.05 22.92 -8.93
C ARG A 309 -17.78 21.57 -9.05
N TRP A 310 -18.60 21.22 -8.05
CA TRP A 310 -19.41 19.99 -8.09
C TRP A 310 -20.49 20.06 -9.17
N ALA A 311 -21.24 21.17 -9.24
CA ALA A 311 -22.31 21.40 -10.23
C ALA A 311 -21.77 21.37 -11.67
N GLU A 312 -20.61 22.00 -11.91
CA GLU A 312 -19.93 21.99 -13.21
C GLU A 312 -19.62 20.57 -13.65
N ARG A 313 -19.04 19.75 -12.77
CA ARG A 313 -18.73 18.34 -13.06
C ARG A 313 -19.98 17.48 -13.26
N ALA A 314 -21.08 17.80 -12.58
CA ALA A 314 -22.36 17.09 -12.69
C ALA A 314 -23.22 17.60 -13.86
N GLY A 315 -22.79 18.63 -14.57
CA GLY A 315 -23.58 19.24 -15.65
C GLY A 315 -24.84 19.96 -15.18
N ILE A 316 -24.85 20.46 -13.93
CA ILE A 316 -25.98 21.15 -13.31
C ILE A 316 -25.83 22.67 -13.50
N SER A 317 -26.91 23.36 -13.92
CA SER A 317 -26.88 24.81 -14.08
C SER A 317 -26.73 25.53 -12.72
N GLU A 318 -26.15 26.73 -12.71
CA GLU A 318 -26.01 27.53 -11.46
C GLU A 318 -27.39 27.84 -10.84
N GLU A 319 -28.43 28.01 -11.66
CA GLU A 319 -29.79 28.24 -11.21
C GLU A 319 -30.38 27.04 -10.46
N ASP A 320 -30.18 25.83 -11.02
CA ASP A 320 -30.57 24.58 -10.35
C ASP A 320 -29.70 24.27 -9.13
N ARG A 321 -28.41 24.59 -9.17
CA ARG A 321 -27.50 24.43 -8.03
C ARG A 321 -28.00 25.25 -6.84
N VAL A 322 -28.21 26.52 -7.01
CA VAL A 322 -28.68 27.42 -5.93
C VAL A 322 -30.06 26.99 -5.41
N ALA A 323 -30.98 26.57 -6.31
CA ALA A 323 -32.32 26.21 -5.93
C ALA A 323 -32.41 24.86 -5.19
N LYS A 324 -31.59 23.85 -5.61
CA LYS A 324 -31.75 22.45 -5.15
C LYS A 324 -30.58 21.98 -4.28
N TYR A 325 -29.38 22.55 -4.49
CA TYR A 325 -28.14 22.12 -3.86
C TYR A 325 -27.31 23.29 -3.35
N PRO A 326 -27.89 24.24 -2.58
CA PRO A 326 -27.13 25.36 -2.04
C PRO A 326 -26.02 24.86 -1.12
N SER A 327 -24.87 25.53 -1.15
CA SER A 327 -23.79 25.26 -0.20
C SER A 327 -24.22 25.60 1.23
N MET A 328 -23.53 25.07 2.25
CA MET A 328 -23.76 25.49 3.64
C MET A 328 -23.44 26.97 3.82
N GLU A 329 -22.44 27.49 3.13
CA GLU A 329 -22.12 28.91 3.10
C GLU A 329 -23.30 29.79 2.68
N GLU A 330 -24.14 29.29 1.76
CA GLU A 330 -25.33 29.99 1.27
C GLU A 330 -26.58 29.71 2.13
N ALA A 331 -26.77 28.45 2.56
CA ALA A 331 -27.96 28.02 3.29
C ALA A 331 -27.89 28.31 4.80
N MET A 332 -26.71 28.23 5.42
CA MET A 332 -26.49 28.40 6.86
C MET A 332 -25.23 29.26 7.12
N PRO A 333 -25.16 30.52 6.67
CA PRO A 333 -23.95 31.33 6.65
C PRO A 333 -23.29 31.54 8.02
N GLU A 334 -24.10 31.66 9.09
CA GLU A 334 -23.57 31.82 10.44
C GLU A 334 -22.90 30.53 10.96
N ILE A 335 -23.49 29.37 10.66
CA ILE A 335 -22.92 28.07 11.00
C ILE A 335 -21.63 27.82 10.19
N TYR A 336 -21.67 28.14 8.88
CA TYR A 336 -20.48 28.03 8.03
C TYR A 336 -19.33 28.86 8.57
N ARG A 337 -19.56 30.13 8.97
CA ARG A 337 -18.53 31.00 9.55
C ARG A 337 -17.91 30.39 10.81
N GLN A 338 -18.75 29.88 11.72
CA GLN A 338 -18.26 29.21 12.93
C GLN A 338 -17.46 27.94 12.60
N LEU A 339 -17.92 27.15 11.63
CA LEU A 339 -17.27 25.94 11.19
C LEU A 339 -15.90 26.23 10.56
N ASP A 340 -15.80 27.28 9.75
CA ASP A 340 -14.56 27.74 9.10
C ASP A 340 -13.54 28.24 10.14
N GLU A 341 -13.97 29.05 11.12
CA GLU A 341 -13.12 29.49 12.23
C GLU A 341 -12.58 28.30 13.04
N LEU A 342 -13.43 27.30 13.31
CA LEU A 342 -13.06 26.16 14.14
C LEU A 342 -12.19 25.14 13.39
N GLN A 343 -12.40 24.93 12.07
CA GLN A 343 -11.52 24.08 11.28
C GLN A 343 -10.11 24.67 11.20
N THR A 344 -10.01 25.97 10.98
CA THR A 344 -8.72 26.68 11.00
C THR A 344 -8.03 26.55 12.37
N LYS A 345 -8.77 26.69 13.45
CA LYS A 345 -8.26 26.49 14.82
C LYS A 345 -7.73 25.07 15.05
N LEU A 346 -8.46 24.06 14.58
CA LEU A 346 -8.07 22.66 14.71
C LEU A 346 -6.81 22.35 13.88
N GLU A 347 -6.74 22.81 12.62
CA GLU A 347 -5.55 22.61 11.79
C GLU A 347 -4.31 23.26 12.42
N ASN A 348 -4.45 24.50 12.91
CA ASN A 348 -3.36 25.21 13.60
C ASN A 348 -2.94 24.52 14.91
N HIS A 349 -3.88 23.92 15.64
CA HIS A 349 -3.59 23.22 16.89
C HIS A 349 -2.87 21.89 16.68
N TYR A 350 -3.33 21.08 15.71
CA TYR A 350 -2.75 19.78 15.40
C TYR A 350 -1.57 19.87 14.42
N HIS A 351 -1.36 21.03 13.81
CA HIS A 351 -0.35 21.26 12.77
C HIS A 351 -0.45 20.28 11.61
N ASP A 352 -1.65 19.81 11.29
CA ASP A 352 -1.92 18.86 10.20
C ASP A 352 -3.36 19.03 9.71
N MET A 353 -3.59 18.66 8.44
CA MET A 353 -4.91 18.57 7.84
C MET A 353 -5.86 17.77 8.72
N GLN A 354 -7.04 18.31 8.96
CA GLN A 354 -8.06 17.70 9.80
C GLN A 354 -9.25 17.19 8.98
N ASP A 355 -9.72 16.01 9.36
CA ASP A 355 -10.97 15.37 8.95
C ASP A 355 -11.92 15.46 10.15
N MET A 356 -13.05 16.12 9.97
CA MET A 356 -13.96 16.51 11.06
C MET A 356 -15.39 16.06 10.76
N GLU A 357 -16.03 15.52 11.79
CA GLU A 357 -17.47 15.21 11.78
C GLU A 357 -18.22 16.22 12.65
N PHE A 358 -19.28 16.80 12.11
CA PHE A 358 -20.07 17.79 12.83
C PHE A 358 -21.58 17.57 12.68
N THR A 359 -22.33 18.13 13.63
CA THR A 359 -23.79 18.16 13.62
C THR A 359 -24.27 19.55 14.01
N VAL A 360 -25.25 20.04 13.31
CA VAL A 360 -26.00 21.26 13.66
C VAL A 360 -27.35 20.86 14.20
N GLN A 361 -27.60 21.16 15.46
CA GLN A 361 -28.90 20.95 16.09
C GLN A 361 -29.58 22.28 16.33
N GLU A 362 -30.69 22.54 15.66
CA GLU A 362 -31.49 23.77 15.84
C GLU A 362 -30.63 25.05 15.81
N GLY A 363 -29.76 25.14 14.81
CA GLY A 363 -28.86 26.29 14.64
C GLY A 363 -27.62 26.31 15.55
N LYS A 364 -27.37 25.27 16.34
CA LYS A 364 -26.19 25.15 17.20
C LYS A 364 -25.22 24.11 16.65
N LEU A 365 -23.97 24.53 16.40
CA LEU A 365 -22.90 23.68 15.88
C LEU A 365 -22.26 22.81 16.99
N TRP A 366 -22.02 21.56 16.66
CA TRP A 366 -21.31 20.59 17.50
C TRP A 366 -20.33 19.76 16.69
N PHE A 367 -19.11 19.55 17.22
CA PHE A 367 -18.13 18.62 16.67
C PHE A 367 -18.23 17.27 17.33
N LEU A 368 -18.30 16.21 16.54
CA LEU A 368 -18.41 14.84 17.00
C LEU A 368 -17.07 14.10 17.00
N GLN A 369 -16.18 14.47 16.08
CA GLN A 369 -14.87 13.87 15.93
C GLN A 369 -13.95 14.80 15.15
N THR A 370 -12.65 14.73 15.46
CA THR A 370 -11.58 15.21 14.58
C THR A 370 -10.48 14.15 14.51
N ARG A 371 -9.80 14.09 13.37
CA ARG A 371 -8.61 13.24 13.17
C ARG A 371 -7.75 13.83 12.06
N ASN A 372 -6.47 13.44 12.01
CA ASN A 372 -5.64 13.76 10.87
C ASN A 372 -6.24 13.11 9.61
N GLY A 373 -6.45 13.91 8.58
CA GLY A 373 -7.14 13.49 7.37
C GLY A 373 -6.34 12.44 6.59
N LYS A 374 -7.00 11.34 6.23
CA LYS A 374 -6.48 10.40 5.24
C LYS A 374 -6.45 11.12 3.88
N ARG A 375 -5.35 10.93 3.13
CA ARG A 375 -5.10 11.68 1.90
C ARG A 375 -4.37 10.84 0.86
N THR A 376 -4.46 11.23 -0.40
CA THR A 376 -3.70 10.62 -1.51
C THR A 376 -2.20 10.92 -1.39
N GLY A 377 -1.36 10.21 -2.14
CA GLY A 377 0.07 10.49 -2.23
C GLY A 377 0.38 11.92 -2.68
N ALA A 378 -0.37 12.45 -3.66
CA ALA A 378 -0.23 13.83 -4.15
C ALA A 378 -0.56 14.85 -3.06
N ALA A 379 -1.72 14.69 -2.41
CA ALA A 379 -2.12 15.56 -1.31
C ALA A 379 -1.16 15.49 -0.12
N MET A 380 -0.61 14.30 0.18
CA MET A 380 0.36 14.10 1.26
C MET A 380 1.62 14.95 1.04
N VAL A 381 2.18 14.91 -0.16
CA VAL A 381 3.39 15.69 -0.51
C VAL A 381 3.08 17.19 -0.46
N LYS A 382 2.02 17.63 -1.15
CA LYS A 382 1.65 19.03 -1.18
C LYS A 382 1.38 19.60 0.20
N ILE A 383 0.57 18.92 1.02
CA ILE A 383 0.24 19.38 2.38
C ILE A 383 1.49 19.47 3.26
N ALA A 384 2.40 18.49 3.17
CA ALA A 384 3.64 18.52 3.95
C ALA A 384 4.52 19.74 3.60
N ILE A 385 4.65 20.04 2.31
CA ILE A 385 5.41 21.22 1.83
C ILE A 385 4.69 22.52 2.17
N ASP A 386 3.38 22.64 1.98
CA ASP A 386 2.60 23.82 2.32
C ASP A 386 2.69 24.14 3.83
N LEU A 387 2.55 23.13 4.70
CA LEU A 387 2.66 23.32 6.15
C LEU A 387 4.09 23.73 6.58
N LEU A 388 5.11 23.22 5.88
CA LEU A 388 6.50 23.63 6.07
C LEU A 388 6.68 25.11 5.70
N HIS A 389 6.19 25.54 4.53
CA HIS A 389 6.27 26.92 4.07
C HIS A 389 5.49 27.88 4.97
N GLN A 390 4.38 27.43 5.53
CA GLN A 390 3.59 28.19 6.51
C GLN A 390 4.26 28.26 7.89
N GLY A 391 5.37 27.55 8.11
CA GLY A 391 6.07 27.52 9.39
C GLY A 391 5.33 26.73 10.49
N MET A 392 4.32 25.94 10.12
CA MET A 392 3.57 25.10 11.07
C MET A 392 4.35 23.88 11.52
N ILE A 393 5.21 23.34 10.65
CA ILE A 393 6.06 22.19 10.93
C ILE A 393 7.49 22.45 10.47
N ASP A 394 8.44 21.72 11.03
CA ASP A 394 9.83 21.74 10.57
C ASP A 394 10.09 20.68 9.47
N GLU A 395 11.25 20.77 8.84
CA GLU A 395 11.67 19.86 7.75
C GLU A 395 11.65 18.40 8.16
N LYS A 396 12.07 18.09 9.38
CA LYS A 396 12.10 16.71 9.90
C LYS A 396 10.69 16.15 10.07
N THR A 397 9.78 16.98 10.57
CA THR A 397 8.37 16.62 10.72
C THR A 397 7.72 16.43 9.36
N ALA A 398 8.00 17.30 8.37
CA ALA A 398 7.52 17.13 7.00
C ALA A 398 7.94 15.78 6.42
N LEU A 399 9.23 15.44 6.51
CA LEU A 399 9.74 14.14 6.02
C LEU A 399 9.14 12.94 6.77
N LYS A 400 8.99 13.02 8.11
CA LYS A 400 8.39 11.92 8.91
C LYS A 400 6.92 11.64 8.59
N ARG A 401 6.18 12.64 8.09
CA ARG A 401 4.77 12.50 7.72
C ARG A 401 4.55 11.85 6.37
N ILE A 402 5.59 11.76 5.55
CA ILE A 402 5.50 11.06 4.27
C ILE A 402 5.45 9.56 4.50
N GLU A 403 4.42 8.92 3.99
CA GLU A 403 4.33 7.46 3.88
C GLU A 403 5.02 7.05 2.57
N PRO A 404 6.24 6.47 2.62
CA PRO A 404 7.05 6.30 1.40
C PRO A 404 6.35 5.51 0.31
N ASN A 405 5.60 4.47 0.67
CA ASN A 405 4.89 3.62 -0.30
C ASN A 405 3.76 4.36 -1.06
N LYS A 406 3.18 5.42 -0.49
CA LYS A 406 2.17 6.23 -1.20
C LYS A 406 2.77 7.08 -2.34
N LEU A 407 4.09 7.24 -2.37
CA LEU A 407 4.74 7.92 -3.50
C LEU A 407 4.61 7.13 -4.81
N ASP A 408 4.37 5.83 -4.76
CA ASP A 408 4.07 5.03 -5.95
C ASP A 408 2.91 5.62 -6.78
N GLU A 409 1.91 6.22 -6.12
CA GLU A 409 0.78 6.88 -6.79
C GLU A 409 1.21 8.07 -7.69
N LEU A 410 2.37 8.67 -7.40
CA LEU A 410 2.91 9.82 -8.13
C LEU A 410 3.84 9.43 -9.27
N LEU A 411 4.32 8.20 -9.28
CA LEU A 411 5.36 7.72 -10.19
C LEU A 411 4.79 6.94 -11.37
N HIS A 412 3.52 6.50 -11.27
CA HIS A 412 2.85 5.68 -12.26
C HIS A 412 1.53 6.29 -12.72
N PRO A 413 1.07 6.01 -13.96
CA PRO A 413 -0.26 6.40 -14.41
C PRO A 413 -1.35 5.82 -13.49
N VAL A 414 -2.43 6.53 -13.32
CA VAL A 414 -3.60 6.13 -12.51
C VAL A 414 -4.87 6.20 -13.34
N PHE A 415 -5.91 5.46 -12.95
CA PHE A 415 -7.23 5.61 -13.57
C PHE A 415 -7.95 6.86 -13.08
N ASP A 416 -8.79 7.42 -13.94
CA ASP A 416 -9.79 8.37 -13.49
C ASP A 416 -10.76 7.68 -12.53
N LYS A 417 -10.90 8.22 -11.30
CA LYS A 417 -11.65 7.59 -10.20
C LYS A 417 -13.14 7.37 -10.53
N VAL A 418 -13.73 8.24 -11.36
CA VAL A 418 -15.14 8.11 -11.75
C VAL A 418 -15.29 7.02 -12.80
N ALA A 419 -14.43 7.02 -13.81
CA ALA A 419 -14.41 5.99 -14.85
C ALA A 419 -14.13 4.60 -14.26
N GLU A 420 -13.19 4.50 -13.30
CA GLU A 420 -12.86 3.23 -12.65
C GLU A 420 -14.03 2.64 -11.85
N LYS A 421 -14.78 3.48 -11.10
CA LYS A 421 -15.95 3.03 -10.32
C LYS A 421 -17.08 2.49 -11.20
N GLN A 422 -17.19 2.98 -12.43
CA GLN A 422 -18.21 2.54 -13.39
C GLN A 422 -17.77 1.33 -14.21
N ALA A 423 -16.49 0.99 -14.17
CA ALA A 423 -15.90 -0.10 -14.94
C ALA A 423 -16.32 -1.47 -14.40
N LYS A 424 -16.56 -2.41 -15.31
CA LYS A 424 -16.91 -3.79 -14.96
C LYS A 424 -15.66 -4.55 -14.58
N VAL A 425 -15.56 -4.94 -13.30
CA VAL A 425 -14.48 -5.83 -12.84
C VAL A 425 -14.63 -7.19 -13.54
N TRP A 426 -13.53 -7.70 -14.08
CA TRP A 426 -13.45 -8.98 -14.77
C TRP A 426 -12.77 -10.05 -13.91
N VAL A 427 -11.56 -9.77 -13.44
CA VAL A 427 -10.80 -10.69 -12.60
C VAL A 427 -9.93 -9.91 -11.61
N LYS A 428 -9.53 -10.56 -10.54
CA LYS A 428 -8.53 -10.05 -9.58
C LYS A 428 -7.32 -10.96 -9.54
N GLY A 429 -6.15 -10.35 -9.43
CA GLY A 429 -4.87 -11.00 -9.21
C GLY A 429 -4.07 -10.27 -8.14
N LEU A 430 -2.78 -10.54 -8.10
CA LEU A 430 -1.85 -9.88 -7.18
C LEU A 430 -1.40 -8.53 -7.77
N PRO A 431 -1.30 -7.48 -6.95
CA PRO A 431 -0.81 -6.15 -7.37
C PRO A 431 0.73 -6.17 -7.57
N ALA A 432 1.17 -6.75 -8.68
CA ALA A 432 2.56 -7.12 -8.91
C ALA A 432 3.47 -5.93 -9.28
N SER A 433 2.94 -4.94 -10.00
CA SER A 433 3.64 -3.67 -10.26
C SER A 433 2.62 -2.55 -10.35
N PRO A 434 2.81 -1.42 -9.65
CA PRO A 434 1.79 -0.38 -9.52
C PRO A 434 1.48 0.33 -10.85
N GLY A 435 0.40 1.11 -10.83
CA GLY A 435 -0.05 1.90 -11.96
C GLY A 435 -1.33 1.39 -12.59
N ALA A 436 -1.78 2.09 -13.62
CA ALA A 436 -2.95 1.78 -14.43
C ALA A 436 -2.57 1.67 -15.91
N ALA A 437 -3.08 0.66 -16.58
CA ALA A 437 -2.85 0.48 -18.00
C ALA A 437 -4.13 0.05 -18.71
N THR A 438 -4.34 0.58 -19.91
CA THR A 438 -5.45 0.23 -20.80
C THR A 438 -4.90 -0.09 -22.17
N GLY A 439 -5.25 -1.25 -22.71
CA GLY A 439 -4.79 -1.66 -24.05
C GLY A 439 -5.55 -2.86 -24.60
N GLN A 440 -5.20 -3.21 -25.83
CA GLN A 440 -5.72 -4.39 -26.51
C GLN A 440 -4.97 -5.65 -26.08
N ILE A 441 -5.69 -6.73 -25.86
CA ILE A 441 -5.10 -8.03 -25.50
C ILE A 441 -4.19 -8.52 -26.60
N VAL A 442 -2.95 -8.90 -26.23
CA VAL A 442 -2.00 -9.62 -27.07
C VAL A 442 -1.41 -10.78 -26.28
N PHE A 443 -1.27 -11.93 -26.91
CA PHE A 443 -0.80 -13.14 -26.23
C PHE A 443 0.69 -13.45 -26.48
N PHE A 444 1.30 -12.93 -27.55
CA PHE A 444 2.68 -13.25 -27.93
C PHE A 444 3.53 -11.99 -28.07
N ALA A 445 4.81 -12.11 -27.69
CA ALA A 445 5.76 -11.00 -27.70
C ALA A 445 5.97 -10.40 -29.11
N ASP A 446 6.03 -11.24 -30.14
CA ASP A 446 6.19 -10.80 -31.53
C ASP A 446 4.99 -10.02 -32.04
N ASP A 447 3.76 -10.47 -31.69
CA ASP A 447 2.54 -9.73 -32.01
C ASP A 447 2.48 -8.41 -31.26
N ALA A 448 2.94 -8.37 -30.01
CA ALA A 448 3.05 -7.17 -29.20
C ALA A 448 3.95 -6.12 -29.84
N ALA A 449 5.16 -6.52 -30.26
CA ALA A 449 6.12 -5.63 -30.93
C ALA A 449 5.55 -5.08 -32.26
N LYS A 450 4.91 -5.94 -33.04
CA LYS A 450 4.27 -5.55 -34.29
C LYS A 450 3.12 -4.56 -34.10
N TRP A 451 2.23 -4.83 -33.15
CA TRP A 451 1.09 -3.97 -32.90
C TRP A 451 1.50 -2.63 -32.31
N HIS A 452 2.53 -2.62 -31.49
CA HIS A 452 3.11 -1.38 -30.99
C HIS A 452 3.68 -0.51 -32.13
N ALA A 453 4.39 -1.13 -33.11
CA ALA A 453 4.87 -0.45 -34.29
C ALA A 453 3.73 0.15 -35.15
N ASP A 454 2.55 -0.48 -35.14
CA ASP A 454 1.31 0.03 -35.73
C ASP A 454 0.62 1.13 -34.90
N GLY A 455 1.23 1.57 -33.80
CA GLY A 455 0.71 2.61 -32.89
C GLY A 455 -0.41 2.17 -31.96
N LYS A 456 -0.61 0.87 -31.77
CA LYS A 456 -1.64 0.34 -30.85
C LYS A 456 -1.12 0.28 -29.41
N LYS A 457 -1.98 0.61 -28.47
CA LYS A 457 -1.76 0.35 -27.04
C LYS A 457 -2.16 -1.07 -26.70
N ILE A 458 -1.29 -1.82 -26.07
CA ILE A 458 -1.47 -3.24 -25.82
C ILE A 458 -1.28 -3.61 -24.37
N VAL A 459 -2.02 -4.62 -23.92
CA VAL A 459 -1.81 -5.33 -22.66
C VAL A 459 -1.45 -6.78 -22.99
N MET A 460 -0.27 -7.19 -22.54
CA MET A 460 0.21 -8.54 -22.77
C MET A 460 -0.40 -9.50 -21.76
N VAL A 461 -1.07 -10.55 -22.25
CA VAL A 461 -1.78 -11.55 -21.42
C VAL A 461 -1.13 -12.91 -21.59
N ARG A 462 -0.59 -13.47 -20.50
CA ARG A 462 0.13 -14.74 -20.51
C ARG A 462 -0.33 -15.66 -19.41
N ILE A 463 -0.11 -16.97 -19.54
CA ILE A 463 -0.18 -17.89 -18.41
C ILE A 463 0.91 -17.54 -17.40
N GLU A 464 2.13 -17.41 -17.86
CA GLU A 464 3.31 -16.91 -17.15
C GLU A 464 4.26 -16.29 -18.19
N THR A 465 5.14 -15.38 -17.78
CA THR A 465 6.14 -14.80 -18.68
C THR A 465 7.48 -15.48 -18.53
N SER A 466 8.22 -15.52 -19.61
CA SER A 466 9.60 -15.99 -19.69
C SER A 466 10.53 -14.89 -20.18
N PRO A 467 11.86 -15.05 -20.12
CA PRO A 467 12.80 -14.10 -20.69
C PRO A 467 12.59 -13.79 -22.18
N GLU A 468 12.00 -14.71 -22.93
CA GLU A 468 11.66 -14.53 -24.36
C GLU A 468 10.54 -13.49 -24.57
N ASP A 469 9.74 -13.23 -23.54
CA ASP A 469 8.65 -12.26 -23.58
C ASP A 469 9.10 -10.80 -23.35
N LEU A 470 10.38 -10.57 -23.01
CA LEU A 470 10.93 -9.26 -22.64
C LEU A 470 10.65 -8.16 -23.67
N ALA A 471 10.85 -8.46 -24.96
CA ALA A 471 10.60 -7.51 -26.03
C ALA A 471 9.12 -7.08 -26.10
N GLY A 472 8.20 -8.03 -25.91
CA GLY A 472 6.75 -7.77 -25.83
C GLY A 472 6.37 -7.00 -24.56
N MET A 473 6.96 -7.35 -23.43
CA MET A 473 6.72 -6.66 -22.15
C MET A 473 7.19 -5.20 -22.21
N ALA A 474 8.30 -4.91 -22.85
CA ALA A 474 8.86 -3.56 -22.95
C ALA A 474 7.93 -2.60 -23.70
N VAL A 475 7.25 -3.06 -24.74
CA VAL A 475 6.34 -2.25 -25.56
C VAL A 475 4.89 -2.26 -25.05
N ALA A 476 4.52 -3.18 -24.16
CA ALA A 476 3.18 -3.23 -23.58
C ALA A 476 2.93 -2.06 -22.61
N GLU A 477 1.71 -1.57 -22.56
CA GLU A 477 1.26 -0.63 -21.51
C GLU A 477 1.17 -1.33 -20.14
N GLY A 478 0.83 -2.62 -20.14
CA GLY A 478 0.78 -3.42 -18.95
C GLY A 478 0.79 -4.92 -19.20
N ILE A 479 1.02 -5.70 -18.14
CA ILE A 479 1.18 -7.15 -18.16
C ILE A 479 0.16 -7.80 -17.26
N LEU A 480 -0.51 -8.85 -17.74
CA LEU A 480 -1.45 -9.67 -16.97
C LEU A 480 -1.05 -11.14 -17.09
N THR A 481 -0.87 -11.81 -15.95
CA THR A 481 -0.57 -13.26 -15.95
C THR A 481 -1.54 -14.07 -15.10
N ALA A 482 -1.86 -15.28 -15.58
CA ALA A 482 -2.68 -16.23 -14.84
C ALA A 482 -1.90 -16.83 -13.66
N ARG A 483 -0.61 -17.05 -13.80
CA ARG A 483 0.29 -17.61 -12.78
C ARG A 483 1.37 -16.61 -12.39
N GLY A 484 2.04 -16.87 -11.29
CA GLY A 484 3.14 -16.09 -10.77
C GLY A 484 2.75 -15.27 -9.54
N GLY A 485 3.72 -15.15 -8.63
CA GLY A 485 3.63 -14.35 -7.40
C GLY A 485 4.19 -12.93 -7.61
N MET A 486 4.28 -12.19 -6.52
CA MET A 486 4.86 -10.84 -6.48
C MET A 486 6.35 -10.79 -6.84
N THR A 487 7.01 -11.93 -6.87
CA THR A 487 8.43 -12.11 -7.21
C THR A 487 8.65 -12.89 -8.49
N SER A 488 7.57 -13.21 -9.24
CA SER A 488 7.66 -13.88 -10.54
C SER A 488 8.42 -13.04 -11.56
N HIS A 489 8.88 -13.66 -12.64
CA HIS A 489 9.53 -12.97 -13.76
C HIS A 489 8.69 -11.78 -14.26
N ALA A 490 7.38 -11.98 -14.46
CA ALA A 490 6.47 -10.91 -14.88
C ALA A 490 6.50 -9.73 -13.91
N ALA A 491 6.40 -9.99 -12.60
CA ALA A 491 6.36 -8.97 -11.57
C ALA A 491 7.66 -8.17 -11.46
N VAL A 492 8.79 -8.86 -11.47
CA VAL A 492 10.13 -8.24 -11.32
C VAL A 492 10.48 -7.39 -12.53
N VAL A 493 10.29 -7.95 -13.72
CA VAL A 493 10.59 -7.25 -14.96
C VAL A 493 9.67 -6.05 -15.16
N ALA A 494 8.36 -6.21 -14.93
CA ALA A 494 7.40 -5.11 -15.04
C ALA A 494 7.76 -3.96 -14.10
N ARG A 495 8.13 -4.25 -12.85
CA ARG A 495 8.60 -3.23 -11.89
C ARG A 495 9.88 -2.56 -12.36
N GLY A 496 10.83 -3.32 -12.88
CA GLY A 496 12.07 -2.77 -13.44
C GLY A 496 11.78 -1.79 -14.58
N MET A 497 10.83 -2.12 -15.46
CA MET A 497 10.42 -1.30 -16.61
C MET A 497 9.40 -0.19 -16.26
N GLY A 498 8.93 -0.09 -15.02
CA GLY A 498 7.86 0.83 -14.61
C GLY A 498 6.52 0.55 -15.29
N LYS A 499 6.26 -0.70 -15.69
CA LYS A 499 5.03 -1.15 -16.33
C LYS A 499 4.05 -1.68 -15.32
N CYS A 500 2.77 -1.33 -15.50
CA CYS A 500 1.69 -1.88 -14.69
C CYS A 500 1.61 -3.41 -14.82
N CYS A 501 1.51 -4.14 -13.72
CA CYS A 501 1.41 -5.59 -13.77
C CYS A 501 0.42 -6.13 -12.73
N VAL A 502 -0.44 -7.03 -13.20
CA VAL A 502 -1.28 -7.90 -12.36
C VAL A 502 -0.86 -9.33 -12.63
N SER A 503 -0.40 -10.05 -11.61
CA SER A 503 0.03 -11.44 -11.72
C SER A 503 -0.83 -12.39 -10.88
N GLY A 504 -0.74 -13.69 -11.16
CA GLY A 504 -1.46 -14.68 -10.37
C GLY A 504 -3.00 -14.58 -10.44
N ALA A 505 -3.53 -14.08 -11.54
CA ALA A 505 -4.98 -14.06 -11.79
C ALA A 505 -5.47 -15.45 -12.23
N GLY A 506 -5.48 -16.41 -11.30
CA GLY A 506 -5.66 -17.85 -11.55
C GLY A 506 -6.99 -18.27 -12.19
N ALA A 507 -7.98 -17.37 -12.22
CA ALA A 507 -9.25 -17.60 -12.91
C ALA A 507 -9.16 -17.40 -14.44
N LEU A 508 -8.03 -16.90 -14.98
CA LEU A 508 -7.84 -16.73 -16.42
C LEU A 508 -7.66 -18.06 -17.11
N GLU A 509 -8.57 -18.43 -17.97
CA GLU A 509 -8.47 -19.57 -18.88
C GLU A 509 -7.99 -19.11 -20.25
N ILE A 510 -6.68 -19.25 -20.52
CA ILE A 510 -6.03 -18.75 -21.74
C ILE A 510 -5.91 -19.87 -22.76
N ASP A 511 -6.46 -19.68 -23.96
CA ASP A 511 -6.32 -20.55 -25.13
C ASP A 511 -5.46 -19.85 -26.18
N TYR A 512 -4.18 -20.16 -26.20
CA TYR A 512 -3.22 -19.59 -27.17
C TYR A 512 -3.52 -19.98 -28.62
N LYS A 513 -4.10 -21.16 -28.85
CA LYS A 513 -4.42 -21.65 -30.21
C LYS A 513 -5.51 -20.81 -30.86
N ASN A 514 -6.53 -20.48 -30.08
CA ASN A 514 -7.67 -19.69 -30.55
C ASN A 514 -7.49 -18.20 -30.23
N LYS A 515 -6.39 -17.83 -29.56
CA LYS A 515 -6.09 -16.46 -29.10
C LYS A 515 -7.27 -15.86 -28.32
N THR A 516 -7.73 -16.58 -27.31
CA THR A 516 -8.84 -16.16 -26.43
C THR A 516 -8.50 -16.38 -24.96
N VAL A 517 -9.18 -15.61 -24.12
CA VAL A 517 -9.10 -15.75 -22.65
C VAL A 517 -10.51 -15.63 -22.09
N GLU A 518 -10.83 -16.48 -21.10
CA GLU A 518 -12.17 -16.54 -20.50
C GLU A 518 -12.10 -16.51 -18.98
N VAL A 519 -13.06 -15.81 -18.36
CA VAL A 519 -13.28 -15.79 -16.90
C VAL A 519 -14.79 -15.70 -16.67
N ASP A 520 -15.32 -16.63 -15.88
CA ASP A 520 -16.75 -16.67 -15.46
C ASP A 520 -17.74 -16.47 -16.63
N GLY A 521 -17.47 -17.11 -17.78
CA GLY A 521 -18.32 -17.04 -18.99
C GLY A 521 -18.15 -15.76 -19.81
N ILE A 522 -17.28 -14.84 -19.41
CA ILE A 522 -16.92 -13.67 -20.21
C ILE A 522 -15.66 -14.03 -21.02
N LYS A 523 -15.84 -14.22 -22.31
CA LYS A 523 -14.77 -14.58 -23.23
C LYS A 523 -14.32 -13.36 -24.03
N LEU A 524 -13.02 -13.07 -23.97
CA LEU A 524 -12.36 -12.02 -24.74
C LEU A 524 -11.36 -12.66 -25.71
N LYS A 525 -11.10 -11.97 -26.80
CA LYS A 525 -10.15 -12.40 -27.84
C LYS A 525 -9.02 -11.38 -28.02
N GLU A 526 -7.99 -11.79 -28.73
CA GLU A 526 -6.92 -10.89 -29.12
C GLU A 526 -7.48 -9.65 -29.82
N GLY A 527 -7.04 -8.48 -29.38
CA GLY A 527 -7.50 -7.17 -29.87
C GLY A 527 -8.67 -6.56 -29.07
N ASP A 528 -9.35 -7.31 -28.21
CA ASP A 528 -10.32 -6.74 -27.29
C ASP A 528 -9.62 -5.90 -26.21
N TYR A 529 -10.29 -4.86 -25.71
CA TYR A 529 -9.70 -3.96 -24.72
C TYR A 529 -9.93 -4.48 -23.31
N ILE A 530 -8.87 -4.41 -22.51
CA ILE A 530 -8.91 -4.55 -21.05
C ILE A 530 -8.16 -3.40 -20.39
N SER A 531 -8.49 -3.16 -19.15
CA SER A 531 -7.80 -2.19 -18.29
C SER A 531 -7.34 -2.88 -17.01
N ILE A 532 -6.10 -2.67 -16.62
CA ILE A 532 -5.52 -3.31 -15.44
C ILE A 532 -5.04 -2.28 -14.44
N ASN A 533 -5.37 -2.48 -13.16
CA ASN A 533 -4.88 -1.69 -12.03
C ASN A 533 -3.86 -2.51 -11.26
N GLY A 534 -2.59 -2.24 -11.50
CA GLY A 534 -1.50 -2.94 -10.84
C GLY A 534 -1.31 -2.56 -9.37
N THR A 535 -1.91 -1.47 -8.92
CA THR A 535 -1.89 -1.05 -7.51
C THR A 535 -2.88 -1.85 -6.66
N THR A 536 -4.02 -2.22 -7.24
CA THR A 536 -5.10 -2.97 -6.55
C THR A 536 -5.19 -4.44 -6.95
N GLY A 537 -4.50 -4.85 -8.03
CA GLY A 537 -4.62 -6.17 -8.63
C GLY A 537 -5.94 -6.41 -9.38
N THR A 538 -6.66 -5.37 -9.75
CA THR A 538 -7.99 -5.46 -10.38
C THR A 538 -7.89 -5.32 -11.90
N VAL A 539 -8.64 -6.15 -12.62
CA VAL A 539 -8.72 -6.10 -14.08
C VAL A 539 -10.17 -5.81 -14.50
N TYR A 540 -10.34 -4.92 -15.46
CA TYR A 540 -11.63 -4.47 -15.96
C TYR A 540 -11.82 -4.83 -17.43
N VAL A 541 -13.06 -5.15 -17.83
CA VAL A 541 -13.42 -5.31 -19.23
C VAL A 541 -13.53 -3.94 -19.89
N GLY A 542 -12.92 -3.79 -21.08
CA GLY A 542 -13.01 -2.57 -21.85
C GLY A 542 -11.99 -1.49 -21.47
N LYS A 543 -12.25 -0.28 -21.94
CA LYS A 543 -11.36 0.88 -21.73
C LYS A 543 -11.74 1.65 -20.48
N VAL A 544 -10.79 1.86 -19.60
CA VAL A 544 -10.86 2.84 -18.51
C VAL A 544 -9.85 3.94 -18.78
N GLU A 545 -10.25 5.18 -18.64
CA GLU A 545 -9.38 6.33 -18.92
C GLU A 545 -8.27 6.43 -17.88
N THR A 546 -7.04 6.61 -18.36
CA THR A 546 -5.84 6.77 -17.54
C THR A 546 -5.36 8.22 -17.54
N LYS A 547 -4.84 8.67 -16.39
CA LYS A 547 -4.13 9.94 -16.24
C LYS A 547 -2.65 9.66 -16.06
N ALA A 548 -1.80 10.40 -16.79
CA ALA A 548 -0.36 10.30 -16.64
C ALA A 548 0.09 10.74 -15.25
N ALA A 549 1.21 10.20 -14.77
CA ALA A 549 1.88 10.65 -13.57
C ALA A 549 2.47 12.05 -13.82
N GLU A 550 2.15 13.01 -12.95
CA GLU A 550 2.73 14.35 -12.96
C GLU A 550 3.51 14.58 -11.66
N LEU A 551 4.82 14.78 -11.79
CA LEU A 551 5.68 15.15 -10.68
C LEU A 551 5.59 16.65 -10.45
N SER A 552 5.03 17.07 -9.31
CA SER A 552 4.90 18.46 -8.91
C SER A 552 6.24 19.08 -8.48
N GLY A 553 6.32 20.42 -8.43
CA GLY A 553 7.43 21.13 -7.82
C GLY A 553 7.63 20.77 -6.34
N ASP A 554 6.54 20.54 -5.63
CA ASP A 554 6.55 20.10 -4.23
C ASP A 554 7.23 18.75 -4.04
N PHE A 555 7.05 17.81 -5.00
CA PHE A 555 7.76 16.53 -5.01
C PHE A 555 9.28 16.74 -5.17
N ALA A 556 9.71 17.64 -6.05
CA ALA A 556 11.12 17.93 -6.25
C ALA A 556 11.74 18.56 -4.99
N GLU A 557 11.01 19.46 -4.34
CA GLU A 557 11.42 20.07 -3.06
C GLU A 557 11.52 19.01 -1.95
N LEU A 558 10.54 18.14 -1.83
CA LEU A 558 10.56 17.02 -0.87
C LEU A 558 11.79 16.13 -1.07
N MET A 559 12.14 15.81 -2.33
CA MET A 559 13.34 15.02 -2.63
C MET A 559 14.63 15.76 -2.24
N THR A 560 14.68 17.06 -2.43
CA THR A 560 15.82 17.90 -2.02
C THR A 560 15.96 17.91 -0.49
N LEU A 561 14.86 18.00 0.24
CA LEU A 561 14.86 17.87 1.70
C LEU A 561 15.34 16.52 2.17
N ALA A 562 14.92 15.43 1.50
CA ALA A 562 15.36 14.08 1.83
C ALA A 562 16.87 13.95 1.69
N ASP A 563 17.46 14.47 0.62
CA ASP A 563 18.90 14.41 0.37
C ASP A 563 19.73 15.15 1.44
N LYS A 564 19.16 16.21 2.03
CA LYS A 564 19.81 16.97 3.11
C LYS A 564 20.08 16.13 4.37
N TYR A 565 19.22 15.16 4.66
CA TYR A 565 19.29 14.32 5.87
C TYR A 565 19.84 12.92 5.62
N THR A 566 19.77 12.43 4.37
CA THR A 566 20.19 11.07 4.01
C THR A 566 21.68 10.85 4.23
N LYS A 567 22.04 9.77 4.93
CA LYS A 567 23.41 9.25 5.05
C LYS A 567 23.63 8.04 4.13
N LEU A 568 22.62 7.24 3.94
CA LEU A 568 22.63 6.03 3.13
C LEU A 568 22.43 6.40 1.66
N GLN A 569 23.39 6.07 0.79
CA GLN A 569 23.24 6.32 -0.65
C GLN A 569 22.12 5.46 -1.25
N VAL A 570 21.39 6.01 -2.20
CA VAL A 570 20.39 5.28 -2.97
C VAL A 570 20.90 5.11 -4.40
N ARG A 571 21.19 3.88 -4.78
CA ARG A 571 21.55 3.45 -6.12
C ARG A 571 20.38 2.75 -6.80
N THR A 572 20.52 2.45 -8.07
CA THR A 572 19.51 1.72 -8.85
C THR A 572 20.00 0.38 -9.36
N ASN A 573 19.05 -0.53 -9.59
CA ASN A 573 19.22 -1.72 -10.42
C ASN A 573 18.81 -1.33 -11.84
N ALA A 574 19.73 -1.30 -12.77
CA ALA A 574 19.46 -0.91 -14.15
C ALA A 574 20.36 -1.70 -15.10
N ASP A 575 19.74 -2.28 -16.10
CA ASP A 575 20.37 -3.19 -17.07
C ASP A 575 20.44 -2.58 -18.48
N THR A 576 19.77 -1.43 -18.67
CA THR A 576 19.75 -0.68 -19.94
C THR A 576 20.10 0.80 -19.74
N PRO A 577 20.59 1.51 -20.79
CA PRO A 577 20.82 2.96 -20.74
C PRO A 577 19.55 3.75 -20.43
N HIS A 578 18.38 3.26 -20.87
CA HIS A 578 17.08 3.88 -20.61
C HIS A 578 16.75 3.86 -19.12
N ASP A 579 16.82 2.70 -18.49
CA ASP A 579 16.54 2.54 -17.06
C ASP A 579 17.51 3.35 -16.20
N ALA A 580 18.80 3.36 -16.59
CA ALA A 580 19.82 4.16 -15.94
C ALA A 580 19.48 5.66 -15.99
N THR A 581 18.98 6.14 -17.13
CA THR A 581 18.58 7.54 -17.31
C THR A 581 17.37 7.89 -16.45
N ILE A 582 16.34 7.04 -16.43
CA ILE A 582 15.15 7.22 -15.58
C ILE A 582 15.57 7.30 -14.11
N ALA A 583 16.38 6.35 -13.65
CA ALA A 583 16.82 6.32 -12.26
C ALA A 583 17.67 7.55 -11.90
N ARG A 584 18.50 8.02 -12.81
CA ARG A 584 19.29 9.23 -12.63
C ARG A 584 18.40 10.46 -12.46
N ASN A 585 17.33 10.56 -13.25
CA ASN A 585 16.31 11.60 -13.13
C ASN A 585 15.57 11.55 -11.78
N PHE A 586 15.36 10.36 -11.23
CA PHE A 586 14.82 10.17 -9.88
C PHE A 586 15.84 10.39 -8.76
N GLY A 587 17.10 10.72 -9.10
CA GLY A 587 18.14 11.05 -8.13
C GLY A 587 19.01 9.89 -7.67
N ALA A 588 19.04 8.78 -8.39
CA ALA A 588 20.00 7.70 -8.11
C ALA A 588 21.44 8.20 -8.25
N VAL A 589 22.29 7.84 -7.29
CA VAL A 589 23.70 8.25 -7.25
C VAL A 589 24.67 7.17 -7.76
N GLY A 590 24.15 6.19 -8.47
CA GLY A 590 24.90 5.11 -9.09
C GLY A 590 24.05 3.91 -9.42
N ILE A 591 24.66 2.88 -9.98
CA ILE A 591 24.07 1.55 -10.15
C ILE A 591 24.67 0.60 -9.11
N GLY A 592 23.83 -0.05 -8.32
CA GLY A 592 24.25 -1.08 -7.37
C GLY A 592 24.15 -2.50 -7.94
N LEU A 593 23.38 -2.67 -9.02
CA LEU A 593 23.29 -3.92 -9.76
C LEU A 593 22.95 -3.66 -11.23
N CYS A 594 23.87 -4.06 -12.11
CA CYS A 594 23.62 -4.24 -13.52
C CYS A 594 23.74 -5.73 -13.83
N ARG A 595 22.63 -6.35 -14.25
CA ARG A 595 22.58 -7.77 -14.62
C ARG A 595 22.97 -7.94 -16.07
N THR A 596 24.05 -8.66 -16.32
CA THR A 596 24.57 -8.80 -17.69
C THR A 596 23.81 -9.80 -18.53
N GLU A 597 23.11 -10.74 -17.93
CA GLU A 597 22.27 -11.72 -18.64
C GLU A 597 21.11 -11.05 -19.40
N HIS A 598 20.53 -10.00 -18.87
CA HIS A 598 19.42 -9.30 -19.51
C HIS A 598 19.80 -8.60 -20.82
N MET A 599 21.10 -8.39 -21.05
CA MET A 599 21.60 -7.77 -22.29
C MET A 599 21.57 -8.71 -23.49
N PHE A 600 21.34 -10.03 -23.29
CA PHE A 600 21.51 -11.05 -24.32
C PHE A 600 20.22 -11.54 -24.97
N PHE A 601 19.04 -11.10 -24.51
CA PHE A 601 17.77 -11.64 -25.01
C PHE A 601 17.28 -11.07 -26.34
N GLU A 602 18.01 -10.18 -27.00
CA GLU A 602 17.57 -9.53 -28.23
C GLU A 602 18.43 -9.88 -29.46
N GLY A 603 17.77 -10.15 -30.59
CA GLY A 603 18.35 -10.21 -31.93
C GLY A 603 19.52 -11.22 -32.09
N GLU A 604 20.63 -10.77 -32.67
CA GLU A 604 21.82 -11.60 -32.87
C GLU A 604 22.58 -11.94 -31.58
N LYS A 605 22.33 -11.18 -30.49
CA LYS A 605 22.98 -11.40 -29.20
C LYS A 605 22.61 -12.77 -28.61
N ILE A 606 21.33 -13.16 -28.68
CA ILE A 606 20.86 -14.44 -28.13
C ILE A 606 21.41 -15.62 -28.92
N LYS A 607 21.59 -15.50 -30.24
CA LYS A 607 22.20 -16.55 -31.07
C LYS A 607 23.64 -16.80 -30.66
N ALA A 608 24.45 -15.75 -30.56
CA ALA A 608 25.82 -15.84 -30.11
C ALA A 608 25.96 -16.40 -28.69
N MET A 609 25.03 -16.06 -27.80
CA MET A 609 24.99 -16.62 -26.46
C MET A 609 24.65 -18.14 -26.47
N ARG A 610 23.69 -18.54 -27.29
CA ARG A 610 23.36 -19.95 -27.50
C ARG A 610 24.52 -20.73 -28.10
N GLU A 611 25.24 -20.17 -29.09
CA GLU A 611 26.47 -20.78 -29.65
C GLU A 611 27.53 -20.97 -28.55
N MET A 612 27.73 -20.00 -27.68
CA MET A 612 28.68 -20.08 -26.57
C MET A 612 28.28 -21.21 -25.58
N ILE A 613 27.01 -21.30 -25.21
CA ILE A 613 26.49 -22.30 -24.25
C ILE A 613 26.60 -23.71 -24.85
N LEU A 614 26.30 -23.86 -26.13
CA LEU A 614 26.28 -25.14 -26.83
C LEU A 614 27.65 -25.55 -27.40
N ALA A 615 28.68 -24.73 -27.26
CA ALA A 615 30.04 -25.06 -27.71
C ALA A 615 30.65 -26.20 -26.88
N GLU A 616 31.35 -27.11 -27.56
CA GLU A 616 31.96 -28.29 -26.90
C GLU A 616 33.28 -27.98 -26.20
N ASP A 617 34.03 -27.01 -26.74
CA ASP A 617 35.35 -26.70 -26.24
C ASP A 617 35.57 -25.19 -26.00
N ALA A 618 36.72 -24.85 -25.45
CA ALA A 618 37.07 -23.47 -25.12
C ALA A 618 37.25 -22.60 -26.37
N GLU A 619 37.63 -23.14 -27.50
CA GLU A 619 37.86 -22.39 -28.73
C GLU A 619 36.51 -22.01 -29.36
N GLY A 620 35.57 -22.94 -29.40
CA GLY A 620 34.18 -22.67 -29.81
C GLY A 620 33.52 -21.60 -28.97
N ARG A 621 33.70 -21.66 -27.63
CA ARG A 621 33.23 -20.63 -26.71
C ARG A 621 33.87 -19.26 -26.98
N LYS A 622 35.19 -19.20 -27.16
CA LYS A 622 35.91 -17.95 -27.51
C LYS A 622 35.42 -17.31 -28.80
N ASN A 623 35.15 -18.13 -29.83
CA ASN A 623 34.63 -17.65 -31.10
C ASN A 623 33.24 -17.04 -30.97
N ALA A 624 32.35 -17.66 -30.17
CA ALA A 624 31.05 -17.10 -29.87
C ALA A 624 31.14 -15.83 -29.01
N LEU A 625 31.98 -15.83 -27.97
CA LEU A 625 32.22 -14.68 -27.11
C LEU A 625 32.81 -13.48 -27.88
N ALA A 626 33.63 -13.71 -28.89
CA ALA A 626 34.14 -12.65 -29.76
C ALA A 626 33.03 -11.93 -30.53
N LYS A 627 31.94 -12.62 -30.87
CA LYS A 627 30.73 -12.00 -31.44
C LYS A 627 29.95 -11.17 -30.41
N ILE A 628 29.92 -11.58 -29.17
CA ILE A 628 29.18 -10.93 -28.06
C ILE A 628 29.87 -9.64 -27.58
N LEU A 629 31.20 -9.66 -27.50
CA LEU A 629 32.01 -8.59 -26.91
C LEU A 629 31.68 -7.18 -27.43
N PRO A 630 31.56 -6.91 -28.73
CA PRO A 630 31.25 -5.56 -29.23
C PRO A 630 29.83 -5.09 -28.81
N TYR A 631 28.87 -5.98 -28.78
CA TYR A 631 27.50 -5.63 -28.35
C TYR A 631 27.46 -5.27 -26.86
N GLN A 632 28.06 -6.12 -26.04
CA GLN A 632 28.05 -5.88 -24.58
C GLN A 632 28.89 -4.64 -24.22
N LYS A 633 29.97 -4.37 -24.91
CA LYS A 633 30.75 -3.15 -24.75
C LYS A 633 29.91 -1.90 -25.06
N GLU A 634 29.09 -1.91 -26.13
CA GLU A 634 28.22 -0.78 -26.46
C GLU A 634 27.11 -0.58 -25.43
N ASP A 635 26.52 -1.66 -24.95
CA ASP A 635 25.52 -1.59 -23.84
C ASP A 635 26.13 -0.94 -22.59
N PHE A 636 27.32 -1.35 -22.16
CA PHE A 636 28.02 -0.72 -21.03
C PHE A 636 28.36 0.74 -21.30
N LYS A 637 28.77 1.08 -22.51
CA LYS A 637 29.06 2.46 -22.90
C LYS A 637 27.85 3.35 -22.73
N GLY A 638 26.66 2.89 -23.16
CA GLY A 638 25.41 3.59 -22.95
C GLY A 638 25.07 3.77 -21.47
N ILE A 639 25.22 2.73 -20.66
CA ILE A 639 24.96 2.77 -19.21
C ILE A 639 25.92 3.74 -18.49
N PHE A 640 27.22 3.65 -18.78
CA PHE A 640 28.21 4.56 -18.18
C PHE A 640 28.01 6.02 -18.56
N LYS A 641 27.53 6.30 -19.80
CA LYS A 641 27.15 7.65 -20.22
C LYS A 641 25.99 8.18 -19.39
N ALA A 642 24.93 7.38 -19.22
CA ALA A 642 23.77 7.77 -18.40
C ALA A 642 24.17 8.03 -16.95
N MET A 643 25.17 7.30 -16.42
CA MET A 643 25.68 7.38 -15.05
C MET A 643 27.02 8.10 -14.93
N ALA A 644 27.35 9.00 -15.84
CA ALA A 644 28.64 9.71 -15.83
C ALA A 644 28.98 10.28 -14.43
N GLY A 645 30.20 10.02 -13.96
CA GLY A 645 30.68 10.41 -12.63
C GLY A 645 30.15 9.57 -11.45
N CYS A 646 29.22 8.64 -11.69
CA CYS A 646 28.66 7.76 -10.66
C CYS A 646 29.22 6.33 -10.74
N PRO A 647 29.33 5.61 -9.59
CA PRO A 647 29.74 4.22 -9.59
C PRO A 647 28.67 3.33 -10.24
N VAL A 648 29.15 2.37 -11.03
CA VAL A 648 28.30 1.37 -11.70
C VAL A 648 28.83 -0.02 -11.36
N THR A 649 28.06 -0.76 -10.57
CA THR A 649 28.39 -2.14 -10.20
C THR A 649 27.81 -3.09 -11.23
N VAL A 650 28.68 -3.74 -11.98
CA VAL A 650 28.32 -4.72 -13.01
C VAL A 650 28.52 -6.13 -12.45
N ARG A 651 27.43 -6.90 -12.37
CA ARG A 651 27.47 -8.30 -12.00
C ARG A 651 27.88 -9.14 -13.21
N LEU A 652 28.91 -9.98 -13.05
CA LEU A 652 29.27 -10.95 -14.05
C LEU A 652 28.15 -11.95 -14.28
N LEU A 653 28.19 -12.64 -15.39
CA LEU A 653 27.13 -13.52 -15.89
C LEU A 653 26.69 -14.55 -14.82
N ASP A 654 25.41 -14.59 -14.55
CA ASP A 654 24.80 -15.48 -13.54
C ASP A 654 23.49 -16.14 -14.01
N PRO A 655 23.37 -16.61 -15.24
CA PRO A 655 22.13 -17.26 -15.69
C PRO A 655 22.17 -18.76 -15.45
N HIS A 656 20.99 -19.35 -15.49
CA HIS A 656 20.83 -20.77 -15.76
C HIS A 656 21.03 -21.01 -17.25
N LEU A 657 22.02 -21.82 -17.61
CA LEU A 657 22.39 -22.01 -19.03
C LEU A 657 21.21 -22.55 -19.86
N HIS A 658 20.39 -23.41 -19.28
CA HIS A 658 19.24 -23.99 -19.98
C HIS A 658 18.14 -22.97 -20.32
N GLU A 659 18.06 -21.81 -19.66
CA GLU A 659 17.09 -20.75 -19.98
C GLU A 659 17.38 -20.07 -21.33
N PHE A 660 18.61 -20.08 -21.77
CA PHE A 660 19.02 -19.47 -23.04
C PHE A 660 18.91 -20.39 -24.24
N VAL A 661 18.89 -21.71 -24.01
CA VAL A 661 18.86 -22.67 -25.11
C VAL A 661 17.44 -22.89 -25.63
N PRO A 662 17.25 -23.16 -26.94
CA PRO A 662 15.93 -23.38 -27.47
C PRO A 662 15.35 -24.71 -27.03
N HIS A 663 14.12 -24.68 -26.52
CA HIS A 663 13.37 -25.86 -26.12
C HIS A 663 12.40 -26.36 -27.20
N ASP A 664 12.12 -25.55 -28.20
CA ASP A 664 11.30 -25.88 -29.35
C ASP A 664 12.13 -26.45 -30.52
N LEU A 665 11.51 -27.29 -31.33
CA LEU A 665 12.19 -27.96 -32.44
C LEU A 665 12.73 -26.96 -33.46
N LYS A 666 11.98 -25.92 -33.78
CA LYS A 666 12.36 -24.91 -34.76
C LYS A 666 13.63 -24.16 -34.33
N GLY A 667 13.68 -23.71 -33.08
CA GLY A 667 14.88 -23.04 -32.54
C GLY A 667 16.08 -23.97 -32.47
N GLN A 668 15.89 -25.27 -32.23
CA GLN A 668 16.93 -26.28 -32.25
C GLN A 668 17.46 -26.51 -33.69
N GLU A 669 16.59 -26.53 -34.68
CA GLU A 669 16.95 -26.60 -36.12
C GLU A 669 17.75 -25.38 -36.55
N GLU A 670 17.32 -24.17 -36.19
CA GLU A 670 18.05 -22.93 -36.49
C GLU A 670 19.45 -22.94 -35.85
N MET A 671 19.58 -23.40 -34.62
CA MET A 671 20.89 -23.52 -33.96
C MET A 671 21.77 -24.60 -34.57
N ALA A 672 21.20 -25.72 -34.99
CA ALA A 672 21.93 -26.78 -35.68
C ALA A 672 22.52 -26.29 -37.02
N GLU A 673 21.75 -25.52 -37.78
CA GLU A 673 22.20 -24.89 -39.01
C GLU A 673 23.31 -23.86 -38.74
N ALA A 674 23.11 -22.96 -37.77
CA ALA A 674 24.07 -21.92 -37.39
C ALA A 674 25.41 -22.50 -36.93
N MET A 675 25.40 -23.59 -36.19
CA MET A 675 26.58 -24.26 -35.66
C MET A 675 27.17 -25.35 -36.60
N GLY A 676 26.48 -25.70 -37.67
CA GLY A 676 26.93 -26.74 -38.60
C GLY A 676 26.93 -28.16 -38.00
N VAL A 677 26.02 -28.43 -37.06
CA VAL A 677 25.87 -29.71 -36.35
C VAL A 677 24.49 -30.31 -36.60
N SER A 678 24.28 -31.57 -36.22
CA SER A 678 22.93 -32.16 -36.35
C SER A 678 21.97 -31.68 -35.26
N VAL A 679 20.67 -31.62 -35.58
CA VAL A 679 19.60 -31.30 -34.60
C VAL A 679 19.66 -32.24 -33.40
N LYS A 680 19.97 -33.53 -33.61
CA LYS A 680 20.13 -34.49 -32.52
C LYS A 680 21.27 -34.18 -31.56
N GLU A 681 22.34 -33.59 -32.06
CA GLU A 681 23.45 -33.10 -31.22
C GLU A 681 23.01 -31.90 -30.38
N ILE A 682 22.29 -30.96 -30.95
CA ILE A 682 21.70 -29.85 -30.21
C ILE A 682 20.74 -30.36 -29.13
N GLN A 683 19.81 -31.24 -29.45
CA GLN A 683 18.90 -31.85 -28.48
C GLN A 683 19.66 -32.51 -27.32
N LYS A 684 20.66 -33.33 -27.61
CA LYS A 684 21.46 -33.98 -26.56
C LYS A 684 22.19 -32.97 -25.67
N ARG A 685 22.70 -31.88 -26.23
CA ARG A 685 23.36 -30.83 -25.47
C ARG A 685 22.38 -30.08 -24.58
N VAL A 686 21.20 -29.72 -25.11
CA VAL A 686 20.12 -29.08 -24.35
C VAL A 686 19.69 -29.96 -23.19
N GLU A 687 19.48 -31.25 -23.44
CA GLU A 687 19.12 -32.22 -22.38
C GLU A 687 20.22 -32.33 -21.31
N SER A 688 21.50 -32.28 -21.70
CA SER A 688 22.62 -32.36 -20.75
C SER A 688 22.77 -31.13 -19.86
N LEU A 689 22.21 -29.99 -20.27
CA LEU A 689 22.22 -28.74 -19.49
C LEU A 689 21.03 -28.63 -18.54
N CYS A 690 20.03 -29.51 -18.64
CA CYS A 690 18.89 -29.53 -17.77
C CYS A 690 19.29 -29.99 -16.36
N GLU A 691 19.21 -29.08 -15.39
CA GLU A 691 19.54 -29.34 -14.01
C GLU A 691 18.27 -29.60 -13.19
N HIS A 692 18.32 -30.50 -12.21
CA HIS A 692 17.18 -30.78 -11.32
C HIS A 692 16.90 -29.61 -10.37
N ASN A 693 17.91 -28.86 -10.00
CA ASN A 693 17.81 -27.66 -9.18
C ASN A 693 18.73 -26.56 -9.72
N PRO A 694 18.31 -25.83 -10.75
CA PRO A 694 19.14 -24.83 -11.42
C PRO A 694 19.64 -23.74 -10.49
N MET A 695 18.86 -23.34 -9.48
CA MET A 695 19.24 -22.29 -8.52
C MET A 695 20.51 -22.65 -7.74
N LEU A 696 20.78 -23.93 -7.51
CA LEU A 696 21.95 -24.45 -6.81
C LEU A 696 23.00 -25.05 -7.76
N GLY A 697 22.82 -24.91 -9.07
CA GLY A 697 23.58 -25.57 -10.11
C GLY A 697 24.78 -24.81 -10.62
N HIS A 698 25.08 -25.01 -11.92
CA HIS A 698 26.24 -24.49 -12.63
C HIS A 698 25.97 -23.08 -13.16
N ARG A 699 26.03 -22.10 -12.26
CA ARG A 699 25.78 -20.66 -12.54
C ARG A 699 26.80 -19.79 -11.80
N GLY A 700 26.78 -18.50 -12.08
CA GLY A 700 27.54 -17.48 -11.38
C GLY A 700 29.05 -17.73 -11.42
N CYS A 701 29.74 -17.58 -10.28
CA CYS A 701 31.20 -17.82 -10.20
C CYS A 701 31.60 -19.25 -10.51
N ARG A 702 30.70 -20.23 -10.34
CA ARG A 702 30.94 -21.63 -10.70
C ARG A 702 31.12 -21.77 -12.22
N LEU A 703 30.26 -21.11 -12.99
CA LEU A 703 30.37 -21.01 -14.43
C LEU A 703 31.65 -20.29 -14.85
N GLY A 704 31.94 -19.12 -14.27
CA GLY A 704 33.15 -18.36 -14.57
C GLY A 704 34.45 -19.08 -14.20
N ASN A 705 34.43 -19.93 -13.18
CA ASN A 705 35.59 -20.76 -12.81
C ASN A 705 35.79 -21.95 -13.73
N THR A 706 34.73 -22.52 -14.28
CA THR A 706 34.83 -23.62 -15.26
C THR A 706 35.06 -23.13 -16.67
N TYR A 707 34.57 -21.95 -17.03
CA TYR A 707 34.72 -21.31 -18.35
C TYR A 707 35.28 -19.87 -18.19
N PRO A 708 36.55 -19.70 -17.81
CA PRO A 708 37.14 -18.38 -17.47
C PRO A 708 37.12 -17.39 -18.64
N GLU A 709 37.06 -17.89 -19.88
CA GLU A 709 36.92 -17.05 -21.10
C GLU A 709 35.69 -16.15 -21.08
N ILE A 710 34.60 -16.53 -20.38
CA ILE A 710 33.40 -15.69 -20.19
C ILE A 710 33.76 -14.48 -19.34
N THR A 711 34.40 -14.68 -18.22
CA THR A 711 34.85 -13.61 -17.30
C THR A 711 35.86 -12.69 -17.99
N GLU A 712 36.80 -13.23 -18.76
CA GLU A 712 37.76 -12.46 -19.53
C GLU A 712 37.04 -11.54 -20.55
N MET A 713 36.10 -12.07 -21.32
CA MET A 713 35.32 -11.30 -22.30
C MET A 713 34.56 -10.17 -21.63
N GLN A 714 33.81 -10.46 -20.53
CA GLN A 714 33.02 -9.45 -19.84
C GLN A 714 33.90 -8.35 -19.22
N THR A 715 35.04 -8.70 -18.65
CA THR A 715 36.03 -7.73 -18.13
C THR A 715 36.51 -6.80 -19.23
N ARG A 716 36.84 -7.34 -20.42
CA ARG A 716 37.25 -6.55 -21.57
C ARG A 716 36.15 -5.64 -22.09
N ALA A 717 34.89 -6.11 -22.09
CA ALA A 717 33.74 -5.30 -22.47
C ALA A 717 33.50 -4.12 -21.52
N ILE A 718 33.49 -4.38 -20.20
CA ILE A 718 33.27 -3.37 -19.14
C ILE A 718 34.38 -2.30 -19.18
N LEU A 719 35.63 -2.72 -19.08
CA LEU A 719 36.76 -1.80 -18.99
C LEU A 719 37.07 -1.13 -20.33
N GLY A 720 36.83 -1.84 -21.45
CA GLY A 720 36.95 -1.27 -22.79
C GLY A 720 35.95 -0.14 -23.04
N ALA A 721 34.69 -0.31 -22.63
CA ALA A 721 33.66 0.74 -22.65
C ALA A 721 34.10 1.96 -21.82
N ALA A 722 34.60 1.73 -20.62
CA ALA A 722 35.04 2.79 -19.72
C ALA A 722 36.24 3.57 -20.26
N LEU A 723 37.22 2.87 -20.86
CA LEU A 723 38.37 3.48 -21.53
C LEU A 723 38.01 4.30 -22.77
N GLU A 724 37.06 3.83 -23.57
CA GLU A 724 36.57 4.61 -24.73
C GLU A 724 35.90 5.91 -24.27
N LEU A 725 35.07 5.85 -23.22
CA LEU A 725 34.42 7.03 -22.65
C LEU A 725 35.42 8.00 -22.02
N LYS A 726 36.47 7.50 -21.37
CA LYS A 726 37.58 8.33 -20.89
C LYS A 726 38.21 9.15 -22.01
N LYS A 727 38.40 8.57 -23.19
CA LYS A 727 38.87 9.29 -24.38
C LYS A 727 37.86 10.34 -24.87
N GLU A 728 36.60 10.12 -24.66
CA GLU A 728 35.52 11.08 -24.95
C GLU A 728 35.37 12.17 -23.86
N GLY A 729 36.18 12.12 -22.80
CA GLY A 729 36.13 13.04 -21.67
C GLY A 729 35.00 12.75 -20.65
N ILE A 730 34.41 11.56 -20.69
CA ILE A 730 33.33 11.12 -19.82
C ILE A 730 33.92 10.19 -18.73
N GLU A 731 33.65 10.54 -17.46
CA GLU A 731 34.14 9.76 -16.32
C GLU A 731 33.23 8.53 -16.10
N ALA A 732 33.77 7.34 -16.25
CA ALA A 732 33.14 6.08 -15.86
C ALA A 732 33.82 5.49 -14.62
N LYS A 733 33.03 4.99 -13.67
CA LYS A 733 33.50 4.36 -12.42
C LYS A 733 33.01 2.91 -12.33
N PRO A 734 33.64 1.97 -13.05
CA PRO A 734 33.21 0.58 -13.03
C PRO A 734 33.56 -0.13 -11.73
N GLU A 735 32.63 -0.95 -11.26
CA GLU A 735 32.82 -1.91 -10.19
C GLU A 735 32.39 -3.30 -10.70
N ILE A 736 33.29 -4.28 -10.66
CA ILE A 736 33.04 -5.63 -11.16
C ILE A 736 32.65 -6.52 -9.99
N MET A 737 31.50 -7.15 -10.07
CA MET A 737 30.93 -7.96 -9.01
C MET A 737 30.85 -9.42 -9.41
N VAL A 738 31.51 -10.28 -8.63
CA VAL A 738 31.47 -11.73 -8.80
C VAL A 738 30.22 -12.29 -8.09
N PRO A 739 29.27 -12.92 -8.81
CA PRO A 739 28.06 -13.49 -8.21
C PRO A 739 28.34 -14.84 -7.55
N LEU A 740 27.45 -15.25 -6.66
CA LEU A 740 27.30 -16.60 -6.09
C LEU A 740 28.57 -17.15 -5.40
N THR A 741 29.40 -16.27 -4.85
CA THR A 741 30.61 -16.67 -4.14
C THR A 741 30.26 -17.39 -2.82
N GLY A 742 30.72 -18.61 -2.64
CA GLY A 742 30.57 -19.41 -1.43
C GLY A 742 31.85 -19.49 -0.59
N ILE A 743 33.00 -19.40 -1.22
CA ILE A 743 34.30 -19.50 -0.57
C ILE A 743 35.32 -18.52 -1.18
N LEU A 744 36.30 -18.12 -0.37
CA LEU A 744 37.37 -17.20 -0.78
C LEU A 744 38.06 -17.62 -2.10
N TYR A 745 38.37 -18.91 -2.28
CA TYR A 745 39.10 -19.38 -3.46
C TYR A 745 38.30 -19.28 -4.75
N GLU A 746 36.96 -19.44 -4.72
CA GLU A 746 36.09 -19.16 -5.89
C GLU A 746 36.25 -17.70 -6.33
N PHE A 747 36.22 -16.77 -5.37
CA PHE A 747 36.44 -15.35 -5.64
C PHE A 747 37.84 -15.06 -6.17
N LYS A 748 38.90 -15.61 -5.55
CA LYS A 748 40.27 -15.37 -5.98
C LYS A 748 40.56 -15.84 -7.40
N GLU A 749 40.07 -16.97 -7.81
CA GLU A 749 40.21 -17.43 -9.19
C GLU A 749 39.53 -16.49 -10.17
N GLN A 750 38.35 -15.99 -9.88
CA GLN A 750 37.67 -14.99 -10.70
C GLN A 750 38.42 -13.65 -10.71
N GLU A 751 38.89 -13.17 -9.54
CA GLU A 751 39.67 -11.95 -9.43
C GLU A 751 40.97 -12.04 -10.24
N LYS A 752 41.65 -13.18 -10.23
CA LYS A 752 42.84 -13.42 -11.04
C LYS A 752 42.57 -13.28 -12.54
N VAL A 753 41.46 -13.84 -13.02
CA VAL A 753 41.06 -13.71 -14.45
C VAL A 753 40.76 -12.25 -14.78
N ILE A 754 39.98 -11.56 -13.92
CA ILE A 754 39.63 -10.16 -14.10
C ILE A 754 40.86 -9.27 -14.15
N ARG A 755 41.75 -9.38 -13.16
CA ARG A 755 42.99 -8.56 -13.10
C ARG A 755 43.92 -8.82 -14.28
N LYS A 756 44.06 -10.08 -14.71
CA LYS A 756 44.82 -10.44 -15.89
C LYS A 756 44.26 -9.84 -17.18
N ALA A 757 42.95 -10.00 -17.39
CA ALA A 757 42.26 -9.44 -18.57
C ALA A 757 42.37 -7.91 -18.61
N ALA A 758 42.21 -7.26 -17.45
CA ALA A 758 42.39 -5.82 -17.31
C ALA A 758 43.81 -5.35 -17.66
N ALA A 759 44.82 -6.02 -17.12
CA ALA A 759 46.22 -5.67 -17.42
C ALA A 759 46.54 -5.78 -18.92
N GLN A 760 46.10 -6.85 -19.54
CA GLN A 760 46.25 -7.05 -21.01
C GLN A 760 45.55 -5.96 -21.81
N LEU A 761 44.31 -5.65 -21.45
CA LEU A 761 43.54 -4.60 -22.15
C LEU A 761 44.19 -3.22 -21.97
N PHE A 762 44.71 -2.90 -20.80
CA PHE A 762 45.35 -1.62 -20.52
C PHE A 762 46.68 -1.47 -21.32
N GLU A 763 47.40 -2.54 -21.45
CA GLU A 763 48.62 -2.59 -22.32
C GLU A 763 48.21 -2.38 -23.79
N GLU A 764 47.23 -3.09 -24.31
CA GLU A 764 46.69 -2.97 -25.66
C GLU A 764 46.17 -1.56 -25.97
N MET A 765 45.48 -0.93 -25.05
CA MET A 765 44.85 0.40 -25.23
C MET A 765 45.82 1.55 -24.93
N GLY A 766 46.91 1.28 -24.26
CA GLY A 766 47.93 2.28 -23.82
C GLY A 766 47.41 3.27 -22.78
N ASP A 767 46.35 2.90 -22.05
CA ASP A 767 45.75 3.71 -21.00
C ASP A 767 45.14 2.77 -19.95
N SER A 768 44.79 3.32 -18.78
CA SER A 768 44.23 2.56 -17.65
C SER A 768 43.09 3.30 -17.01
N ILE A 769 42.26 2.60 -16.24
CA ILE A 769 41.18 3.14 -15.45
C ILE A 769 41.15 2.43 -14.09
N ASP A 770 40.80 3.20 -13.05
CA ASP A 770 40.57 2.64 -11.72
C ASP A 770 39.26 1.88 -11.70
N PHE A 771 39.25 0.69 -11.13
CA PHE A 771 38.08 -0.12 -10.96
C PHE A 771 38.21 -0.98 -9.70
N LYS A 772 37.06 -1.38 -9.14
CA LYS A 772 37.00 -2.26 -7.98
C LYS A 772 36.49 -3.64 -8.36
N VAL A 773 37.00 -4.66 -7.66
CA VAL A 773 36.50 -6.03 -7.76
C VAL A 773 35.93 -6.45 -6.40
N GLY A 774 34.68 -6.81 -6.37
CA GLY A 774 33.98 -7.25 -5.16
C GLY A 774 33.09 -8.44 -5.47
N THR A 775 32.30 -8.81 -4.49
CA THR A 775 31.43 -9.96 -4.61
C THR A 775 30.03 -9.72 -4.09
N MET A 776 29.08 -10.48 -4.62
CA MET A 776 27.75 -10.60 -4.06
C MET A 776 27.79 -11.58 -2.88
N ILE A 777 27.27 -11.16 -1.73
CA ILE A 777 27.04 -12.02 -0.57
C ILE A 777 25.58 -12.46 -0.63
N GLU A 778 25.35 -13.64 -1.10
CA GLU A 778 24.00 -14.18 -1.34
C GLU A 778 23.87 -15.66 -0.93
N ILE A 779 24.98 -16.25 -0.49
CA ILE A 779 25.02 -17.59 0.09
C ILE A 779 25.26 -17.46 1.59
N PRO A 780 24.47 -18.11 2.48
CA PRO A 780 24.66 -18.04 3.92
C PRO A 780 26.10 -18.37 4.37
N ARG A 781 26.75 -19.34 3.72
CA ARG A 781 28.14 -19.66 3.99
C ARG A 781 29.09 -18.50 3.75
N ALA A 782 28.89 -17.72 2.69
CA ALA A 782 29.67 -16.52 2.41
C ALA A 782 29.53 -15.49 3.51
N ALA A 783 28.32 -15.26 4.00
CA ALA A 783 28.05 -14.36 5.12
C ALA A 783 28.76 -14.81 6.41
N LEU A 784 28.72 -16.10 6.72
CA LEU A 784 29.40 -16.69 7.87
C LEU A 784 30.93 -16.58 7.83
N THR A 785 31.51 -16.56 6.63
CA THR A 785 32.98 -16.50 6.40
C THR A 785 33.40 -15.21 5.69
N ALA A 786 32.65 -14.13 5.90
CA ALA A 786 32.85 -12.85 5.22
C ALA A 786 34.21 -12.21 5.55
N ASP A 787 34.76 -12.43 6.75
CA ASP A 787 36.13 -12.04 7.14
C ASP A 787 37.18 -12.58 6.17
N ARG A 788 37.03 -13.83 5.77
CA ARG A 788 38.00 -14.44 4.81
C ARG A 788 37.85 -13.82 3.42
N ILE A 789 36.61 -13.65 2.94
CA ILE A 789 36.34 -13.08 1.62
C ILE A 789 36.78 -11.61 1.53
N ALA A 790 36.59 -10.83 2.60
CA ALA A 790 37.03 -9.44 2.68
C ALA A 790 38.55 -9.24 2.62
N SER A 791 39.38 -10.30 2.82
CA SER A 791 40.80 -10.22 2.63
C SER A 791 41.19 -9.95 1.17
N SER A 792 40.32 -10.24 0.21
CA SER A 792 40.55 -10.04 -1.22
C SER A 792 39.50 -9.08 -1.82
N ALA A 793 38.19 -9.29 -1.56
CA ALA A 793 37.11 -8.46 -2.11
C ALA A 793 37.17 -7.01 -1.60
N GLU A 794 36.98 -6.05 -2.51
CA GLU A 794 37.04 -4.62 -2.24
C GLU A 794 35.68 -4.03 -1.87
N PHE A 795 34.60 -4.76 -2.11
CA PHE A 795 33.23 -4.41 -1.67
C PHE A 795 32.37 -5.66 -1.55
N PHE A 796 31.28 -5.53 -0.78
CA PHE A 796 30.21 -6.50 -0.67
C PHE A 796 28.90 -5.90 -1.16
N SER A 797 28.12 -6.67 -1.91
CA SER A 797 26.72 -6.37 -2.23
C SER A 797 25.87 -7.55 -1.80
N PHE A 798 24.90 -7.31 -0.94
CA PHE A 798 24.00 -8.38 -0.47
C PHE A 798 22.91 -8.64 -1.51
N GLY A 799 22.96 -9.81 -2.15
CA GLY A 799 21.94 -10.36 -3.03
C GLY A 799 20.83 -11.00 -2.21
N THR A 800 19.97 -10.18 -1.62
CA THR A 800 19.04 -10.65 -0.61
C THR A 800 17.92 -11.56 -1.14
N ASN A 801 17.68 -11.60 -2.43
CA ASN A 801 16.75 -12.57 -3.03
C ASN A 801 17.26 -14.00 -2.82
N ASP A 802 18.48 -14.29 -3.27
CA ASP A 802 19.11 -15.61 -3.11
C ASP A 802 19.48 -15.88 -1.64
N LEU A 803 19.92 -14.87 -0.90
CA LEU A 803 20.21 -15.03 0.53
C LEU A 803 18.94 -15.42 1.31
N THR A 804 17.81 -14.83 1.01
CA THR A 804 16.50 -15.18 1.60
C THR A 804 16.10 -16.60 1.21
N GLN A 805 16.17 -16.92 -0.08
CA GLN A 805 15.87 -18.23 -0.61
C GLN A 805 16.65 -19.35 0.11
N MET A 806 17.95 -19.17 0.24
CA MET A 806 18.81 -20.19 0.85
C MET A 806 18.70 -20.23 2.38
N THR A 807 18.38 -19.13 3.02
CA THR A 807 18.20 -19.07 4.47
C THR A 807 16.90 -19.72 4.92
N PHE A 808 15.79 -19.46 4.21
CA PHE A 808 14.50 -20.08 4.46
C PHE A 808 14.38 -21.49 3.89
N GLY A 809 15.19 -21.83 2.86
CA GLY A 809 15.01 -23.04 2.07
C GLY A 809 13.73 -23.00 1.21
N TYR A 810 13.30 -21.79 0.82
CA TYR A 810 12.15 -21.56 -0.06
C TYR A 810 12.61 -21.31 -1.49
N SER A 811 11.98 -21.97 -2.45
CA SER A 811 12.16 -21.61 -3.86
C SER A 811 11.35 -20.36 -4.16
N ARG A 812 11.99 -19.34 -4.68
CA ARG A 812 11.36 -18.09 -5.08
C ARG A 812 10.29 -18.31 -6.15
N ASP A 813 10.51 -19.24 -7.04
CA ASP A 813 9.62 -19.54 -8.16
C ASP A 813 8.42 -20.40 -7.73
N ASP A 814 8.60 -21.29 -6.72
CA ASP A 814 7.59 -22.25 -6.28
C ASP A 814 6.82 -21.81 -5.03
N ILE A 815 7.25 -20.75 -4.34
CA ILE A 815 6.67 -20.31 -3.06
C ILE A 815 5.17 -19.94 -3.19
N ALA A 816 4.72 -19.54 -4.37
CA ALA A 816 3.32 -19.19 -4.65
C ALA A 816 2.35 -20.35 -4.33
N SER A 817 2.83 -21.59 -4.31
CA SER A 817 2.02 -22.78 -3.98
C SER A 817 1.58 -22.84 -2.50
N PHE A 818 2.32 -22.24 -1.58
CA PHE A 818 2.04 -22.31 -0.13
C PHE A 818 2.05 -20.95 0.58
N LEU A 819 2.70 -19.93 0.04
CA LEU A 819 2.82 -18.61 0.67
C LEU A 819 1.48 -17.98 1.03
N PRO A 820 0.44 -18.01 0.17
CA PRO A 820 -0.86 -17.43 0.51
C PRO A 820 -1.44 -18.04 1.79
N VAL A 821 -1.34 -19.37 1.93
CA VAL A 821 -1.81 -20.09 3.12
C VAL A 821 -0.97 -19.74 4.36
N TYR A 822 0.34 -19.54 4.19
CA TYR A 822 1.22 -19.15 5.30
C TYR A 822 0.93 -17.71 5.79
N LEU A 823 0.60 -16.81 4.88
CA LEU A 823 0.16 -15.45 5.21
C LEU A 823 -1.22 -15.45 5.86
N GLU A 824 -2.17 -16.21 5.31
CA GLU A 824 -3.52 -16.38 5.87
C GLU A 824 -3.46 -16.97 7.29
N LYS A 825 -2.72 -18.04 7.48
CA LYS A 825 -2.52 -18.69 8.80
C LYS A 825 -1.54 -17.96 9.71
N LYS A 826 -0.87 -16.90 9.23
CA LYS A 826 0.10 -16.07 9.96
C LYS A 826 1.32 -16.82 10.47
N ILE A 827 1.68 -17.86 9.77
CA ILE A 827 2.99 -18.50 9.91
C ILE A 827 4.07 -17.51 9.49
N LEU A 828 3.83 -16.76 8.41
CA LEU A 828 4.59 -15.58 8.02
C LEU A 828 3.72 -14.32 8.18
N LYS A 829 4.32 -13.24 8.67
CA LYS A 829 3.64 -11.94 8.78
C LYS A 829 3.55 -11.23 7.43
N VAL A 830 4.59 -11.35 6.64
CA VAL A 830 4.78 -10.72 5.33
C VAL A 830 5.56 -11.68 4.43
N ASP A 831 5.50 -11.44 3.13
CA ASP A 831 6.33 -12.15 2.16
C ASP A 831 7.81 -11.83 2.39
N PRO A 832 8.66 -12.83 2.72
CA PRO A 832 10.07 -12.60 3.02
C PRO A 832 10.90 -12.19 1.79
N PHE A 833 10.36 -12.30 0.58
CA PHE A 833 11.00 -11.81 -0.64
C PHE A 833 10.66 -10.35 -0.94
N GLN A 834 9.62 -9.78 -0.30
CA GLN A 834 9.26 -8.37 -0.41
C GLN A 834 9.84 -7.53 0.73
N VAL A 835 9.73 -8.03 1.95
CA VAL A 835 10.21 -7.36 3.17
C VAL A 835 11.30 -8.22 3.80
N LEU A 836 12.46 -7.61 4.04
CA LEU A 836 13.62 -8.32 4.59
C LEU A 836 13.31 -8.94 5.95
N ASP A 837 13.53 -10.25 6.06
CA ASP A 837 13.53 -10.93 7.34
C ASP A 837 14.71 -10.47 8.20
N GLN A 838 14.46 -9.52 9.08
CA GLN A 838 15.50 -8.94 9.94
C GLN A 838 16.00 -9.90 11.01
N ASN A 839 15.21 -10.95 11.35
CA ASN A 839 15.55 -11.90 12.40
C ASN A 839 16.46 -13.05 11.95
N GLY A 840 16.37 -13.47 10.69
CA GLY A 840 17.20 -14.51 10.11
C GLY A 840 18.20 -13.91 9.11
N VAL A 841 17.69 -13.52 7.92
CA VAL A 841 18.52 -12.96 6.83
C VAL A 841 19.26 -11.70 7.27
N GLY A 842 18.61 -10.83 8.03
CA GLY A 842 19.18 -9.60 8.56
C GLY A 842 20.37 -9.85 9.52
N GLN A 843 20.35 -10.95 10.28
CA GLN A 843 21.50 -11.34 11.09
C GLN A 843 22.71 -11.68 10.23
N LEU A 844 22.51 -12.37 9.10
CA LEU A 844 23.59 -12.68 8.15
C LEU A 844 24.16 -11.41 7.52
N VAL A 845 23.31 -10.46 7.14
CA VAL A 845 23.75 -9.15 6.59
C VAL A 845 24.59 -8.39 7.61
N ARG A 846 24.14 -8.30 8.85
CA ARG A 846 24.88 -7.63 9.94
C ARG A 846 26.21 -8.32 10.20
N MET A 847 26.19 -9.62 10.41
CA MET A 847 27.38 -10.42 10.68
C MET A 847 28.43 -10.28 9.55
N ALA A 848 28.01 -10.36 8.29
CA ALA A 848 28.92 -10.24 7.16
C ALA A 848 29.52 -8.83 7.06
N THR A 849 28.73 -7.78 7.35
CA THR A 849 29.22 -6.40 7.38
C THR A 849 30.26 -6.21 8.50
N GLU A 850 29.97 -6.66 9.70
CA GLU A 850 30.86 -6.54 10.86
C GLU A 850 32.17 -7.34 10.65
N LYS A 851 32.07 -8.60 10.23
CA LYS A 851 33.23 -9.45 9.94
C LYS A 851 34.10 -8.91 8.80
N GLY A 852 33.46 -8.46 7.72
CA GLY A 852 34.13 -7.87 6.58
C GLY A 852 34.93 -6.63 6.97
N ARG A 853 34.31 -5.71 7.71
CA ARG A 853 34.94 -4.47 8.18
C ARG A 853 36.02 -4.69 9.28
N ALA A 854 35.95 -5.78 10.02
CA ALA A 854 37.02 -6.15 10.95
C ALA A 854 38.35 -6.44 10.22
N ILE A 855 38.27 -6.90 8.96
CA ILE A 855 39.47 -7.17 8.12
C ILE A 855 39.79 -5.97 7.21
N ARG A 856 38.76 -5.34 6.63
CA ARG A 856 38.85 -4.17 5.76
C ARG A 856 37.93 -3.07 6.28
N PRO A 857 38.47 -2.13 7.12
CA PRO A 857 37.63 -1.09 7.75
C PRO A 857 36.87 -0.20 6.79
N ASP A 858 37.41 0.01 5.60
CA ASP A 858 36.81 0.81 4.51
C ASP A 858 35.95 -0.02 3.53
N LEU A 859 35.65 -1.27 3.88
CA LEU A 859 34.81 -2.14 3.04
C LEU A 859 33.46 -1.53 2.76
N LYS A 860 33.22 -1.25 1.48
CA LYS A 860 31.91 -0.76 1.03
C LYS A 860 30.92 -1.92 1.01
N CYS A 861 29.82 -1.76 1.71
CA CYS A 861 28.74 -2.73 1.78
C CYS A 861 27.43 -2.09 1.29
N GLY A 862 26.69 -2.81 0.47
CA GLY A 862 25.38 -2.39 -0.02
C GLY A 862 24.45 -3.56 -0.22
N ILE A 863 23.19 -3.28 -0.54
CA ILE A 863 22.16 -4.27 -0.83
C ILE A 863 21.61 -4.02 -2.24
N CYS A 864 21.33 -5.09 -2.99
CA CYS A 864 20.81 -4.98 -4.35
C CYS A 864 19.63 -5.91 -4.67
N GLY A 865 19.10 -6.64 -3.68
CA GLY A 865 17.87 -7.41 -3.82
C GLY A 865 16.63 -6.51 -3.85
N GLU A 866 15.46 -7.11 -4.03
CA GLU A 866 14.15 -6.39 -4.04
C GLU A 866 13.92 -5.56 -2.77
N HIS A 867 14.49 -5.99 -1.66
CA HIS A 867 14.43 -5.31 -0.37
C HIS A 867 15.07 -3.90 -0.36
N GLY A 868 15.96 -3.61 -1.31
CA GLY A 868 16.63 -2.31 -1.41
C GLY A 868 15.69 -1.12 -1.67
N GLY A 869 14.46 -1.37 -2.14
CA GLY A 869 13.41 -0.37 -2.36
C GLY A 869 12.27 -0.42 -1.34
N GLU A 870 12.33 -1.32 -0.34
CA GLU A 870 11.28 -1.47 0.67
C GLU A 870 11.63 -0.65 1.92
N PRO A 871 10.74 0.25 2.39
CA PRO A 871 11.08 1.24 3.43
C PRO A 871 11.63 0.66 4.73
N SER A 872 11.05 -0.41 5.28
CA SER A 872 11.51 -1.00 6.53
C SER A 872 12.87 -1.68 6.39
N SER A 873 13.12 -2.28 5.24
CA SER A 873 14.39 -2.89 4.87
C SER A 873 15.48 -1.83 4.66
N VAL A 874 15.15 -0.69 4.06
CA VAL A 874 16.06 0.47 3.93
C VAL A 874 16.45 1.01 5.30
N LYS A 875 15.49 1.17 6.22
CA LYS A 875 15.77 1.58 7.61
C LYS A 875 16.67 0.57 8.35
N PHE A 876 16.46 -0.72 8.11
CA PHE A 876 17.36 -1.76 8.64
C PHE A 876 18.78 -1.62 8.09
N CYS A 877 18.94 -1.41 6.78
CA CYS A 877 20.25 -1.20 6.16
C CYS A 877 20.99 0.00 6.75
N HIS A 878 20.26 1.09 7.03
CA HIS A 878 20.82 2.25 7.73
C HIS A 878 21.34 1.88 9.13
N LYS A 879 20.55 1.16 9.94
CA LYS A 879 20.93 0.72 11.30
C LYS A 879 22.14 -0.23 11.32
N VAL A 880 22.28 -1.07 10.29
CA VAL A 880 23.46 -1.95 10.12
C VAL A 880 24.70 -1.16 9.65
N GLY A 881 24.50 0.06 9.17
CA GLY A 881 25.56 0.92 8.68
C GLY A 881 26.02 0.56 7.26
N LEU A 882 25.16 0.08 6.40
CA LEU A 882 25.48 -0.11 4.99
C LEU A 882 25.80 1.25 4.34
N ASN A 883 26.54 1.23 3.24
CA ASN A 883 26.90 2.43 2.50
C ASN A 883 25.80 2.83 1.50
N TYR A 884 25.12 1.84 0.91
CA TYR A 884 24.08 2.09 -0.06
C TYR A 884 23.00 0.99 -0.08
N VAL A 885 21.84 1.39 -0.58
CA VAL A 885 20.79 0.47 -1.05
C VAL A 885 20.63 0.63 -2.55
N SER A 886 20.22 -0.43 -3.25
CA SER A 886 19.99 -0.40 -4.68
C SER A 886 18.63 -1.03 -5.00
N CYS A 887 17.82 -0.35 -5.81
CA CYS A 887 16.45 -0.75 -6.11
C CYS A 887 16.10 -0.42 -7.56
N SER A 888 14.94 -0.90 -8.03
CA SER A 888 14.44 -0.55 -9.36
C SER A 888 14.27 0.98 -9.52
N PRO A 889 14.34 1.54 -10.74
CA PRO A 889 14.32 2.99 -10.97
C PRO A 889 13.16 3.72 -10.29
N PHE A 890 11.95 3.19 -10.39
CA PHE A 890 10.75 3.79 -9.81
C PHE A 890 10.67 3.69 -8.26
N ARG A 891 11.49 2.84 -7.65
CA ARG A 891 11.60 2.74 -6.18
C ARG A 891 12.63 3.71 -5.59
N VAL A 892 13.44 4.37 -6.41
CA VAL A 892 14.48 5.31 -5.97
C VAL A 892 13.91 6.44 -5.09
N PRO A 893 12.83 7.14 -5.45
CA PRO A 893 12.26 8.18 -4.58
C PRO A 893 11.79 7.66 -3.23
N ILE A 894 11.17 6.48 -3.22
CA ILE A 894 10.69 5.80 -2.00
C ILE A 894 11.86 5.49 -1.07
N ALA A 895 12.93 4.89 -1.62
CA ALA A 895 14.13 4.55 -0.86
C ALA A 895 14.83 5.81 -0.32
N ARG A 896 14.84 6.93 -1.07
CA ARG A 896 15.42 8.20 -0.63
C ARG A 896 14.68 8.75 0.59
N ILE A 897 13.35 8.74 0.58
CA ILE A 897 12.54 9.16 1.74
C ILE A 897 12.77 8.21 2.91
N ALA A 898 12.75 6.90 2.70
CA ALA A 898 12.99 5.94 3.77
C ALA A 898 14.38 6.09 4.41
N ALA A 899 15.41 6.34 3.59
CA ALA A 899 16.78 6.60 4.06
C ALA A 899 16.88 7.90 4.87
N ALA A 900 16.20 8.97 4.43
CA ALA A 900 16.13 10.23 5.17
C ALA A 900 15.41 10.06 6.51
N GLN A 901 14.27 9.36 6.52
CA GLN A 901 13.53 9.05 7.74
C GLN A 901 14.39 8.25 8.72
N ALA A 902 15.12 7.23 8.25
CA ALA A 902 16.00 6.44 9.09
C ALA A 902 17.06 7.31 9.76
N ALA A 903 17.67 8.24 9.03
CA ALA A 903 18.69 9.16 9.56
C ALA A 903 18.13 10.23 10.52
N ILE A 904 16.84 10.54 10.44
CA ILE A 904 16.16 11.48 11.34
C ILE A 904 15.70 10.78 12.63
N GLU A 905 15.42 9.47 12.56
CA GLU A 905 14.97 8.65 13.68
C GLU A 905 16.11 8.22 14.61
N ASP A 906 17.38 8.23 14.12
CA ASP A 906 18.59 8.04 14.93
C ASP A 906 18.84 9.23 15.89
#